data_f0c3a3a68c955a006ebd847a37eebe96
#
_entry.id   f0c3a3a68c955a006ebd847a37eebe96
#
_cell.length_a   1.000
_cell.length_b   1.000
_cell.length_c   1.000
_cell.angle_alpha   90.00
_cell.angle_beta   90.00
_cell.angle_gamma   90.00
#
_symmetry.space_group_name_H-M   'P 1'
#
loop_
_entity.id
_entity.type
_entity.pdbx_description
1 polymer ?
#
loop_
_entity_poly.entity_id
_entity_poly.type
_entity_poly.pdbx_seq_one_letter_code
_entity_poly.pdbx_strand_id
1 'polypeptide(L)'
;LVNWLIRLIRKIKNRKGEYEEMAQDTNISTIKGVYVNREISWLKFNERVLEEAQNENSPLCEKLSFLAIYQSNLDEFFMVRVGSLEDQKLLTGDQRENKTKLSPQEQIDAILENVTKLNAIKDNIYENLMKDVETEGFRLVRYADLSKADAKYLDSYFAQEILPLLSVMIVGRKQPFPFLKNREIYALAILERKGKKKLGIIPCESGMLPRLVALPGVPGTYILLEELILHYAPGLFKGYKVQEKTLMRITRNADIDVSKVYDEDLNYRDQMEQVVKLRKKLAPVRIEFTRDISQKMVGEVCDYCELDEKHVFYSKSPLDLSFVFQIQDKLRDRQELFFEKRVSQQSPDLDVMKPLIPQILEKDVLLSYPYESIRPFLNLLQEAARDPKVNAIRMTLYRLAKNSKVVEALVEAAENGKQVEVLVELKARFDEENNIEWSRTLEDAGCHVVYGVDGLKVHSKLCLITRKDGGKIQYITQIGTGNYNEKTSRLYTDLSLMTANEAIGKDAMKVFQSILIGNTVSHADHLLVAPECLQAPVLKMIDDEIAIAKDGQPAYIGVKINSLTDKKIIDKLVEASKAGVKVELIVRGICCLLAGIPGETENIHIRSIVGRFLEHSRIYIFGTPDRDKIYIASADFMTRNTLRRVEVATPIYDDKIKQRIRDMFGLMMKDNMQARIQQPDGTYLKQNRDVEEINSQEQQYADAYERARQ
;
A
#
# COMPACT_ATOMS: atom_id res chain seq x y z
N LEU A 1 12.59 34.31 -12.10
CA LEU A 1 12.39 34.56 -13.54
C LEU A 1 11.61 33.45 -14.19
N VAL A 2 11.96 32.17 -13.99
CA VAL A 2 11.26 31.02 -14.56
C VAL A 2 9.79 30.93 -14.07
N ASN A 3 9.54 31.08 -12.78
CA ASN A 3 8.19 31.09 -12.22
C ASN A 3 7.36 32.30 -12.67
N TRP A 4 8.01 33.44 -12.96
CA TRP A 4 7.33 34.62 -13.50
C TRP A 4 6.95 34.41 -14.97
N LEU A 5 7.86 33.81 -15.79
CA LEU A 5 7.56 33.45 -17.17
C LEU A 5 6.44 32.41 -17.29
N ILE A 6 6.43 31.41 -16.44
CA ILE A 6 5.36 30.39 -16.36
C ILE A 6 4.02 31.04 -16.01
N ARG A 7 3.99 31.99 -15.06
CA ARG A 7 2.80 32.78 -14.73
C ARG A 7 2.29 33.63 -15.89
N LEU A 8 3.22 34.23 -16.65
CA LEU A 8 2.87 35.06 -17.84
C LEU A 8 2.29 34.18 -18.95
N ILE A 9 2.88 33.03 -19.21
CA ILE A 9 2.42 32.06 -20.23
C ILE A 9 1.05 31.48 -19.85
N ARG A 10 0.80 31.15 -18.57
CA ARG A 10 -0.51 30.72 -18.08
C ARG A 10 -1.59 31.81 -18.22
N LYS A 11 -1.29 33.06 -17.87
CA LYS A 11 -2.20 34.20 -18.06
C LYS A 11 -2.55 34.44 -19.53
N ILE A 12 -1.63 34.22 -20.42
CA ILE A 12 -1.85 34.39 -21.88
C ILE A 12 -2.68 33.21 -22.42
N LYS A 13 -2.47 31.99 -21.95
CA LYS A 13 -3.28 30.83 -22.33
C LYS A 13 -4.70 30.90 -21.79
N ASN A 14 -4.91 31.31 -20.55
CA ASN A 14 -6.25 31.45 -19.97
C ASN A 14 -7.08 32.54 -20.64
N ARG A 15 -6.49 33.64 -21.13
CA ARG A 15 -7.24 34.67 -21.89
C ARG A 15 -7.64 34.25 -23.30
N LYS A 16 -7.06 33.19 -23.87
CA LYS A 16 -7.47 32.64 -25.17
C LYS A 16 -8.52 31.51 -25.06
N GLY A 17 -8.77 30.98 -23.86
CA GLY A 17 -9.73 29.89 -23.62
C GLY A 17 -11.15 30.36 -23.21
N GLU A 18 -11.40 31.67 -23.07
CA GLU A 18 -12.71 32.19 -22.62
C GLU A 18 -13.81 32.25 -23.72
N TYR A 19 -13.50 31.83 -24.93
CA TYR A 19 -14.48 31.65 -25.99
C TYR A 19 -14.34 30.26 -26.60
N GLU A 20 -15.35 29.42 -26.41
CA GLU A 20 -15.57 28.04 -26.85
C GLU A 20 -15.31 26.96 -25.79
N GLU A 21 -16.24 26.84 -24.86
CA GLU A 21 -16.58 25.51 -24.31
C GLU A 21 -18.05 25.47 -23.98
N MET A 22 -18.83 25.13 -24.97
CA MET A 22 -20.06 24.36 -24.74
C MET A 22 -19.62 23.03 -24.11
N ALA A 23 -20.15 22.70 -22.93
CA ALA A 23 -19.96 21.44 -22.24
C ALA A 23 -20.30 20.28 -23.18
N GLN A 24 -19.33 19.72 -23.87
CA GLN A 24 -19.42 18.35 -24.35
C GLN A 24 -19.13 17.47 -23.14
N ASP A 25 -20.17 16.77 -22.67
CA ASP A 25 -20.03 15.58 -21.82
C ASP A 25 -19.21 14.54 -22.59
N THR A 26 -17.89 14.68 -22.60
CA THR A 26 -16.97 13.68 -23.14
C THR A 26 -16.90 12.60 -22.09
N ASN A 27 -17.78 11.61 -22.21
CA ASN A 27 -17.75 10.40 -21.41
C ASN A 27 -16.42 9.68 -21.70
N ILE A 28 -15.39 9.93 -20.86
CA ILE A 28 -14.04 9.38 -21.03
C ILE A 28 -14.14 7.89 -20.81
N SER A 29 -14.03 7.07 -21.88
CA SER A 29 -14.04 5.63 -21.77
C SER A 29 -12.75 5.15 -21.10
N THR A 30 -12.86 4.65 -19.89
CA THR A 30 -11.75 4.07 -19.10
C THR A 30 -11.53 2.58 -19.38
N ILE A 31 -12.30 2.01 -20.31
CA ILE A 31 -12.24 0.63 -20.79
C ILE A 31 -12.01 0.66 -22.31
N LYS A 32 -11.15 -0.25 -22.80
CA LYS A 32 -10.92 -0.46 -24.24
C LYS A 32 -10.68 -1.92 -24.53
N GLY A 33 -11.64 -2.57 -25.21
CA GLY A 33 -11.60 -4.02 -25.44
C GLY A 33 -11.54 -4.78 -24.11
N VAL A 34 -10.52 -5.59 -23.94
CA VAL A 34 -10.29 -6.37 -22.71
C VAL A 34 -9.55 -5.61 -21.60
N TYR A 35 -9.23 -4.33 -21.81
CA TYR A 35 -8.40 -3.57 -20.88
C TYR A 35 -9.21 -2.56 -20.08
N VAL A 36 -8.82 -2.40 -18.81
CA VAL A 36 -9.24 -1.32 -17.91
C VAL A 36 -8.07 -0.40 -17.64
N ASN A 37 -8.32 0.92 -17.56
CA ASN A 37 -7.30 1.89 -17.13
C ASN A 37 -6.79 1.53 -15.73
N ARG A 38 -5.48 1.62 -15.56
CA ARG A 38 -4.78 1.23 -14.34
C ARG A 38 -5.24 2.02 -13.10
N GLU A 39 -5.41 3.33 -13.24
CA GLU A 39 -5.73 4.22 -12.12
C GLU A 39 -7.19 4.04 -11.69
N ILE A 40 -8.08 3.84 -12.65
CA ILE A 40 -9.50 3.53 -12.37
C ILE A 40 -9.63 2.14 -11.74
N SER A 41 -8.87 1.15 -12.21
CA SER A 41 -8.80 -0.16 -11.56
C SER A 41 -8.31 -0.07 -10.10
N TRP A 42 -7.37 0.85 -9.81
CA TRP A 42 -6.94 1.12 -8.44
C TRP A 42 -8.04 1.74 -7.60
N LEU A 43 -8.81 2.70 -8.14
CA LEU A 43 -9.96 3.28 -7.43
C LEU A 43 -11.01 2.22 -7.12
N LYS A 44 -11.29 1.31 -8.06
CA LYS A 44 -12.17 0.15 -7.83
C LYS A 44 -11.66 -0.79 -6.73
N PHE A 45 -10.35 -0.95 -6.60
CA PHE A 45 -9.78 -1.66 -5.46
C PHE A 45 -10.05 -0.91 -4.14
N ASN A 46 -9.80 0.39 -4.10
CA ASN A 46 -10.01 1.17 -2.87
C ASN A 46 -11.51 1.30 -2.52
N GLU A 47 -12.40 1.27 -3.52
CA GLU A 47 -13.85 1.13 -3.33
C GLU A 47 -14.19 -0.17 -2.58
N ARG A 48 -13.58 -1.32 -2.95
CA ARG A 48 -13.77 -2.60 -2.22
C ARG A 48 -13.27 -2.54 -0.78
N VAL A 49 -12.21 -1.77 -0.49
CA VAL A 49 -11.77 -1.50 0.89
C VAL A 49 -12.82 -0.69 1.64
N LEU A 50 -13.42 0.31 1.00
CA LEU A 50 -14.50 1.12 1.59
C LEU A 50 -15.77 0.30 1.86
N GLU A 51 -16.11 -0.65 0.99
CA GLU A 51 -17.24 -1.56 1.17
C GLU A 51 -17.10 -2.43 2.42
N GLU A 52 -15.86 -2.78 2.85
CA GLU A 52 -15.66 -3.52 4.10
C GLU A 52 -16.07 -2.70 5.34
N ALA A 53 -16.08 -1.36 5.25
CA ALA A 53 -16.64 -0.51 6.30
C ALA A 53 -18.18 -0.61 6.42
N GLN A 54 -18.85 -1.22 5.45
CA GLN A 54 -20.29 -1.52 5.47
C GLN A 54 -20.59 -3.02 5.65
N ASN A 55 -19.57 -3.87 5.72
CA ASN A 55 -19.76 -5.31 5.82
C ASN A 55 -20.44 -5.68 7.16
N GLU A 56 -21.64 -6.24 7.09
CA GLU A 56 -22.43 -6.61 8.28
C GLU A 56 -21.70 -7.61 9.19
N ASN A 57 -20.87 -8.48 8.61
CA ASN A 57 -20.10 -9.48 9.33
C ASN A 57 -18.83 -8.94 10.01
N SER A 58 -18.48 -7.66 9.76
CA SER A 58 -17.31 -7.03 10.37
C SER A 58 -17.73 -6.30 11.66
N PRO A 59 -17.00 -6.47 12.79
CA PRO A 59 -17.22 -5.74 14.02
C PRO A 59 -17.06 -4.23 13.83
N LEU A 60 -17.71 -3.42 14.68
CA LEU A 60 -17.79 -1.95 14.52
C LEU A 60 -16.42 -1.27 14.45
N CYS A 61 -15.48 -1.62 15.34
CA CYS A 61 -14.13 -1.04 15.34
C CYS A 61 -13.35 -1.40 14.07
N GLU A 62 -13.56 -2.59 13.51
CA GLU A 62 -12.93 -2.97 12.25
C GLU A 62 -13.50 -2.21 11.05
N LYS A 63 -14.82 -1.93 11.04
CA LYS A 63 -15.43 -1.04 10.03
C LYS A 63 -14.80 0.35 10.06
N LEU A 64 -14.56 0.90 11.24
CA LEU A 64 -13.83 2.17 11.40
C LEU A 64 -12.40 2.08 10.85
N SER A 65 -11.70 0.94 11.09
CA SER A 65 -10.38 0.71 10.51
C SER A 65 -10.40 0.74 8.99
N PHE A 66 -11.34 0.03 8.36
CA PHE A 66 -11.45 0.02 6.89
C PHE A 66 -11.74 1.40 6.32
N LEU A 67 -12.58 2.21 7.00
CA LEU A 67 -12.83 3.58 6.60
C LEU A 67 -11.57 4.47 6.65
N ALA A 68 -10.76 4.34 7.70
CA ALA A 68 -9.49 5.06 7.83
C ALA A 68 -8.45 4.57 6.82
N ILE A 69 -8.37 3.25 6.57
CA ILE A 69 -7.50 2.64 5.56
C ILE A 69 -7.86 3.14 4.16
N TYR A 70 -9.15 3.20 3.82
CA TYR A 70 -9.61 3.77 2.55
C TYR A 70 -9.06 5.18 2.33
N GLN A 71 -9.16 6.06 3.33
CA GLN A 71 -8.67 7.44 3.22
C GLN A 71 -7.14 7.48 3.12
N SER A 72 -6.44 6.71 3.94
CA SER A 72 -4.98 6.64 3.91
C SER A 72 -4.47 6.15 2.55
N ASN A 73 -5.12 5.14 1.97
CA ASN A 73 -4.82 4.64 0.63
C ASN A 73 -5.04 5.73 -0.43
N LEU A 74 -6.15 6.48 -0.32
CA LEU A 74 -6.47 7.57 -1.25
C LEU A 74 -5.45 8.70 -1.15
N ASP A 75 -5.00 9.06 0.06
CA ASP A 75 -3.94 10.03 0.27
C ASP A 75 -2.65 9.60 -0.43
N GLU A 76 -2.23 8.35 -0.24
CA GLU A 76 -1.04 7.80 -0.92
C GLU A 76 -1.21 7.79 -2.44
N PHE A 77 -2.38 7.46 -2.94
CA PHE A 77 -2.69 7.48 -4.36
C PHE A 77 -2.53 8.89 -4.97
N PHE A 78 -3.05 9.92 -4.31
CA PHE A 78 -2.84 11.30 -4.74
C PHE A 78 -1.38 11.71 -4.68
N MET A 79 -0.70 11.40 -3.57
CA MET A 79 0.71 11.74 -3.38
C MET A 79 1.63 11.11 -4.42
N VAL A 80 1.33 9.89 -4.86
CA VAL A 80 2.21 9.10 -5.72
C VAL A 80 1.71 9.06 -7.16
N ARG A 81 0.43 8.71 -7.37
CA ARG A 81 -0.07 8.44 -8.73
C ARG A 81 -0.57 9.69 -9.42
N VAL A 82 -1.43 10.47 -8.76
CA VAL A 82 -1.89 11.74 -9.32
C VAL A 82 -0.70 12.69 -9.47
N GLY A 83 0.21 12.75 -8.46
CA GLY A 83 1.45 13.52 -8.57
C GLY A 83 2.29 13.12 -9.77
N SER A 84 2.49 11.80 -10.00
CA SER A 84 3.22 11.32 -11.18
C SER A 84 2.52 11.64 -12.50
N LEU A 85 1.18 11.63 -12.56
CA LEU A 85 0.43 12.01 -13.77
C LEU A 85 0.53 13.51 -14.04
N GLU A 86 0.52 14.36 -13.01
CA GLU A 86 0.74 15.80 -13.16
C GLU A 86 2.16 16.09 -13.69
N ASP A 87 3.18 15.38 -13.19
CA ASP A 87 4.54 15.50 -13.71
C ASP A 87 4.62 15.02 -15.17
N GLN A 88 3.98 13.91 -15.53
CA GLN A 88 3.93 13.41 -16.91
C GLN A 88 3.26 14.40 -17.86
N LYS A 89 2.14 15.00 -17.47
CA LYS A 89 1.47 16.04 -18.25
C LYS A 89 2.39 17.21 -18.59
N LEU A 90 3.28 17.58 -17.68
CA LEU A 90 4.26 18.65 -17.90
C LEU A 90 5.42 18.22 -18.80
N LEU A 91 5.87 16.96 -18.70
CA LEU A 91 7.09 16.47 -19.36
C LEU A 91 6.82 15.85 -20.74
N THR A 92 5.72 15.09 -20.89
CA THR A 92 5.48 14.24 -22.07
C THR A 92 4.28 14.69 -22.91
N GLY A 93 3.55 15.71 -22.50
CA GLY A 93 2.37 16.24 -23.22
C GLY A 93 1.29 15.16 -23.41
N ASP A 94 0.96 14.88 -24.67
CA ASP A 94 -0.11 13.94 -25.06
C ASP A 94 0.31 12.47 -25.14
N GLN A 95 1.43 12.06 -24.55
CA GLN A 95 1.83 10.65 -24.57
C GLN A 95 0.76 9.79 -23.89
N ARG A 96 0.16 8.87 -24.66
CA ARG A 96 -0.95 8.02 -24.21
C ARG A 96 -0.45 6.71 -23.61
N GLU A 97 -1.13 6.27 -22.54
CA GLU A 97 -0.80 4.98 -21.92
C GLU A 97 -1.13 3.80 -22.87
N ASN A 98 -0.51 2.64 -22.64
CA ASN A 98 -0.45 1.56 -23.64
C ASN A 98 -1.69 0.63 -23.71
N LYS A 99 -2.67 0.73 -22.80
CA LYS A 99 -3.87 -0.12 -22.73
C LYS A 99 -5.11 0.60 -23.24
N THR A 100 -5.61 1.55 -22.49
CA THR A 100 -6.83 2.32 -22.83
C THR A 100 -6.56 3.53 -23.71
N LYS A 101 -5.28 3.90 -23.89
CA LYS A 101 -4.83 5.04 -24.71
C LYS A 101 -5.26 6.41 -24.18
N LEU A 102 -5.50 6.52 -22.88
CA LEU A 102 -5.77 7.80 -22.23
C LEU A 102 -4.49 8.63 -22.07
N SER A 103 -4.57 9.93 -22.29
CA SER A 103 -3.52 10.89 -21.95
C SER A 103 -3.42 11.09 -20.42
N PRO A 104 -2.34 11.67 -19.89
CA PRO A 104 -2.25 11.99 -18.46
C PRO A 104 -3.42 12.85 -17.97
N GLN A 105 -3.86 13.85 -18.75
CA GLN A 105 -4.98 14.72 -18.38
C GLN A 105 -6.31 13.97 -18.35
N GLU A 106 -6.62 13.16 -19.37
CA GLU A 106 -7.84 12.34 -19.41
C GLU A 106 -7.89 11.36 -18.23
N GLN A 107 -6.74 10.80 -17.81
CA GLN A 107 -6.66 9.96 -16.62
C GLN A 107 -6.93 10.75 -15.33
N ILE A 108 -6.36 11.96 -15.18
CA ILE A 108 -6.60 12.83 -14.03
C ILE A 108 -8.09 13.20 -13.96
N ASP A 109 -8.69 13.64 -15.05
CA ASP A 109 -10.11 14.03 -15.09
C ASP A 109 -11.02 12.85 -14.68
N ALA A 110 -10.77 11.65 -15.20
CA ALA A 110 -11.49 10.44 -14.80
C ALA A 110 -11.28 10.08 -13.30
N ILE A 111 -10.08 10.27 -12.77
CA ILE A 111 -9.78 10.07 -11.35
C ILE A 111 -10.59 11.02 -10.48
N LEU A 112 -10.56 12.33 -10.78
CA LEU A 112 -11.23 13.37 -9.98
C LEU A 112 -12.74 13.16 -9.95
N GLU A 113 -13.35 12.78 -11.08
CA GLU A 113 -14.78 12.43 -11.16
C GLU A 113 -15.12 11.22 -10.26
N ASN A 114 -14.37 10.13 -10.37
CA ASN A 114 -14.60 8.93 -9.55
C ASN A 114 -14.39 9.20 -8.05
N VAL A 115 -13.36 9.97 -7.68
CA VAL A 115 -13.09 10.33 -6.28
C VAL A 115 -14.22 11.18 -5.70
N THR A 116 -14.83 12.08 -6.49
CA THR A 116 -15.99 12.85 -6.05
C THR A 116 -17.17 11.93 -5.66
N LYS A 117 -17.45 10.91 -6.49
CA LYS A 117 -18.49 9.90 -6.20
C LYS A 117 -18.16 9.09 -4.93
N LEU A 118 -16.92 8.63 -4.82
CA LEU A 118 -16.46 7.84 -3.67
C LEU A 118 -16.43 8.64 -2.35
N ASN A 119 -16.15 9.95 -2.40
CA ASN A 119 -16.21 10.81 -1.22
C ASN A 119 -17.63 10.93 -0.66
N ALA A 120 -18.65 11.01 -1.53
CA ALA A 120 -20.05 11.02 -1.08
C ALA A 120 -20.43 9.71 -0.38
N ILE A 121 -19.96 8.56 -0.90
CA ILE A 121 -20.18 7.24 -0.28
C ILE A 121 -19.45 7.16 1.08
N LYS A 122 -18.18 7.58 1.12
CA LYS A 122 -17.37 7.63 2.35
C LYS A 122 -18.04 8.46 3.45
N ASP A 123 -18.54 9.65 3.10
CA ASP A 123 -19.20 10.54 4.07
C ASP A 123 -20.47 9.92 4.64
N ASN A 124 -21.27 9.24 3.82
CA ASN A 124 -22.47 8.53 4.29
C ASN A 124 -22.11 7.36 5.23
N ILE A 125 -21.09 6.58 4.87
CA ILE A 125 -20.60 5.49 5.72
C ILE A 125 -20.11 6.02 7.06
N TYR A 126 -19.31 7.09 7.05
CA TYR A 126 -18.82 7.74 8.26
C TYR A 126 -19.98 8.18 9.18
N GLU A 127 -20.99 8.85 8.61
CA GLU A 127 -22.15 9.32 9.39
C GLU A 127 -22.90 8.17 10.07
N ASN A 128 -23.08 7.05 9.37
CA ASN A 128 -23.77 5.87 9.94
C ASN A 128 -22.93 5.20 11.01
N LEU A 129 -21.64 4.96 10.76
CA LEU A 129 -20.74 4.37 11.75
C LEU A 129 -20.64 5.21 13.03
N MET A 130 -20.63 6.54 12.91
CA MET A 130 -20.60 7.40 14.10
C MET A 130 -21.87 7.34 14.93
N LYS A 131 -23.05 7.05 14.32
CA LYS A 131 -24.28 6.76 15.08
C LYS A 131 -24.15 5.43 15.85
N ASP A 132 -23.59 4.40 15.22
CA ASP A 132 -23.36 3.12 15.87
C ASP A 132 -22.35 3.26 17.04
N VAL A 133 -21.28 4.03 16.84
CA VAL A 133 -20.27 4.33 17.85
C VAL A 133 -20.88 5.10 19.05
N GLU A 134 -21.85 5.98 18.81
CA GLU A 134 -22.55 6.70 19.89
C GLU A 134 -23.35 5.75 20.78
N THR A 135 -23.94 4.67 20.22
CA THR A 135 -24.63 3.65 21.02
C THR A 135 -23.68 2.85 21.93
N GLU A 136 -22.39 2.79 21.57
CA GLU A 136 -21.33 2.14 22.34
C GLU A 136 -20.68 3.06 23.39
N GLY A 137 -21.23 4.28 23.59
CA GLY A 137 -20.80 5.21 24.62
C GLY A 137 -19.67 6.15 24.23
N PHE A 138 -19.31 6.25 22.95
CA PHE A 138 -18.39 7.26 22.44
C PHE A 138 -19.15 8.29 21.60
N ARG A 139 -19.17 9.54 22.04
CA ARG A 139 -19.88 10.62 21.40
C ARG A 139 -18.94 11.71 20.92
N LEU A 140 -19.02 12.02 19.60
CA LEU A 140 -18.34 13.17 19.02
C LEU A 140 -19.35 14.30 18.82
N VAL A 141 -19.10 15.47 19.45
CA VAL A 141 -20.04 16.60 19.43
C VAL A 141 -19.44 17.80 18.70
N ARG A 142 -20.32 18.64 18.18
CA ARG A 142 -19.97 19.98 17.67
C ARG A 142 -20.11 21.00 18.79
N TYR A 143 -19.38 22.12 18.70
CA TYR A 143 -19.45 23.16 19.70
C TYR A 143 -20.87 23.70 19.90
N ALA A 144 -21.68 23.79 18.85
CA ALA A 144 -23.05 24.26 18.91
C ALA A 144 -24.00 23.38 19.75
N ASP A 145 -23.64 22.11 19.93
CA ASP A 145 -24.46 21.09 20.61
C ASP A 145 -24.08 20.94 22.09
N LEU A 146 -23.15 21.79 22.62
CA LEU A 146 -22.60 21.69 23.96
C LEU A 146 -23.56 22.25 25.03
N SER A 147 -23.48 21.67 26.21
CA SER A 147 -24.04 22.27 27.41
C SER A 147 -23.33 23.59 27.81
N LYS A 148 -23.98 24.48 28.53
CA LYS A 148 -23.34 25.70 29.02
C LYS A 148 -22.13 25.42 29.92
N ALA A 149 -22.14 24.32 30.66
CA ALA A 149 -21.03 23.91 31.52
C ALA A 149 -19.82 23.45 30.70
N ASP A 150 -20.05 22.61 29.69
CA ASP A 150 -18.99 22.13 28.81
C ASP A 150 -18.40 23.27 27.96
N ALA A 151 -19.25 24.18 27.46
CA ALA A 151 -18.77 25.35 26.73
C ALA A 151 -17.86 26.22 27.62
N LYS A 152 -18.24 26.48 28.88
CA LYS A 152 -17.40 27.24 29.83
C LYS A 152 -16.09 26.53 30.16
N TYR A 153 -16.10 25.19 30.25
CA TYR A 153 -14.88 24.41 30.42
C TYR A 153 -13.96 24.58 29.22
N LEU A 154 -14.50 24.44 27.98
CA LEU A 154 -13.72 24.61 26.77
C LEU A 154 -13.20 26.03 26.57
N ASP A 155 -13.92 27.08 27.01
CA ASP A 155 -13.42 28.45 27.01
C ASP A 155 -12.13 28.56 27.82
N SER A 156 -12.13 27.97 29.02
CA SER A 156 -10.96 27.97 29.91
C SER A 156 -9.82 27.10 29.34
N TYR A 157 -10.15 25.90 28.88
CA TYR A 157 -9.18 24.96 28.30
C TYR A 157 -8.52 25.54 27.03
N PHE A 158 -9.33 26.16 26.16
CA PHE A 158 -8.81 26.81 24.96
C PHE A 158 -7.84 27.96 25.33
N ALA A 159 -8.24 28.82 26.27
CA ALA A 159 -7.43 29.97 26.64
C ALA A 159 -6.10 29.59 27.32
N GLN A 160 -6.08 28.52 28.11
CA GLN A 160 -4.93 28.11 28.91
C GLN A 160 -4.01 27.14 28.19
N GLU A 161 -4.56 26.17 27.48
CA GLU A 161 -3.80 25.04 26.91
C GLU A 161 -3.59 25.15 25.38
N ILE A 162 -4.58 25.64 24.62
CA ILE A 162 -4.52 25.66 23.15
C ILE A 162 -3.99 26.98 22.62
N LEU A 163 -4.57 28.11 23.06
CA LEU A 163 -4.25 29.45 22.54
C LEU A 163 -2.74 29.78 22.56
N PRO A 164 -1.99 29.47 23.64
CA PRO A 164 -0.56 29.78 23.71
C PRO A 164 0.28 29.04 22.64
N LEU A 165 -0.22 27.93 22.08
CA LEU A 165 0.47 27.09 21.12
C LEU A 165 0.10 27.42 19.68
N LEU A 166 -0.92 28.27 19.44
CA LEU A 166 -1.41 28.56 18.10
C LEU A 166 -0.59 29.66 17.40
N SER A 167 -0.28 29.41 16.14
CA SER A 167 0.31 30.39 15.24
C SER A 167 -0.74 30.95 14.28
N VAL A 168 -1.14 32.21 14.48
CA VAL A 168 -2.15 32.89 13.66
C VAL A 168 -1.47 33.69 12.54
N MET A 169 -1.82 33.40 11.30
CA MET A 169 -1.24 34.02 10.11
C MET A 169 -2.28 34.79 9.31
N ILE A 170 -1.93 35.98 8.78
CA ILE A 170 -2.79 36.76 7.89
C ILE A 170 -2.04 37.03 6.60
N VAL A 171 -2.51 36.46 5.49
CA VAL A 171 -1.88 36.61 4.17
C VAL A 171 -2.01 38.04 3.66
N GLY A 172 -0.92 38.60 3.16
CA GLY A 172 -0.87 39.95 2.61
C GLY A 172 0.52 40.34 2.11
N ARG A 173 0.69 41.61 1.71
CA ARG A 173 1.98 42.05 1.12
C ARG A 173 3.21 41.85 2.00
N LYS A 174 3.03 41.97 3.34
CA LYS A 174 4.11 41.79 4.34
C LYS A 174 4.21 40.38 4.89
N GLN A 175 3.20 39.57 4.67
CA GLN A 175 3.10 38.16 5.11
C GLN A 175 2.62 37.34 3.92
N PRO A 176 3.54 36.77 3.14
CA PRO A 176 3.18 35.95 1.99
C PRO A 176 2.40 34.69 2.45
N PHE A 177 1.78 34.02 1.49
CA PHE A 177 1.09 32.75 1.76
C PHE A 177 2.09 31.75 2.35
N PRO A 178 1.80 31.14 3.51
CA PRO A 178 2.73 30.23 4.17
C PRO A 178 2.86 28.93 3.41
N PHE A 179 3.97 28.24 3.62
CA PHE A 179 4.09 26.86 3.17
C PHE A 179 3.17 25.96 4.03
N LEU A 180 2.17 25.38 3.40
CA LEU A 180 1.26 24.43 4.04
C LEU A 180 1.87 23.02 3.95
N LYS A 181 2.05 22.36 5.09
CA LYS A 181 2.63 21.02 5.13
C LYS A 181 1.65 19.96 4.62
N ASN A 182 2.21 18.88 4.09
CA ASN A 182 1.45 17.78 3.52
C ASN A 182 0.56 17.09 4.57
N ARG A 183 -0.72 16.94 4.27
CA ARG A 183 -1.77 16.29 5.08
C ARG A 183 -2.11 16.97 6.42
N GLU A 184 -1.50 18.09 6.76
CA GLU A 184 -1.90 18.86 7.94
C GLU A 184 -3.25 19.58 7.73
N ILE A 185 -4.00 19.75 8.81
CA ILE A 185 -5.28 20.46 8.83
C ILE A 185 -5.05 21.91 9.25
N TYR A 186 -5.71 22.82 8.56
CA TYR A 186 -5.64 24.26 8.80
C TYR A 186 -7.06 24.82 8.95
N ALA A 187 -7.28 25.68 9.97
CA ALA A 187 -8.44 26.54 10.00
C ALA A 187 -8.20 27.75 9.09
N LEU A 188 -9.08 27.91 8.10
CA LEU A 188 -9.05 28.97 7.11
C LEU A 188 -10.17 29.97 7.37
N ALA A 189 -9.90 31.26 7.28
CA ALA A 189 -10.91 32.30 7.47
C ALA A 189 -10.78 33.44 6.46
N ILE A 190 -11.93 33.93 5.97
CA ILE A 190 -12.00 35.20 5.25
C ILE A 190 -12.15 36.33 6.25
N LEU A 191 -11.18 37.20 6.24
CA LEU A 191 -11.07 38.34 7.14
C LEU A 191 -11.43 39.63 6.39
N GLU A 192 -12.27 40.46 6.96
CA GLU A 192 -12.57 41.79 6.42
C GLU A 192 -12.14 42.88 7.39
N ARG A 193 -11.47 43.89 6.85
CA ARG A 193 -11.11 45.12 7.57
C ARG A 193 -11.16 46.31 6.60
N LYS A 194 -11.98 47.31 6.91
CA LYS A 194 -12.16 48.53 6.10
C LYS A 194 -12.46 48.21 4.63
N GLY A 195 -13.37 47.27 4.37
CA GLY A 195 -13.77 46.83 3.03
C GLY A 195 -12.73 46.00 2.26
N LYS A 196 -11.58 45.68 2.85
CA LYS A 196 -10.55 44.82 2.25
C LYS A 196 -10.60 43.43 2.83
N LYS A 197 -10.69 42.42 1.94
CA LYS A 197 -10.65 41.01 2.32
C LYS A 197 -9.21 40.51 2.38
N LYS A 198 -8.95 39.62 3.32
CA LYS A 198 -7.68 38.90 3.50
C LYS A 198 -7.94 37.47 3.90
N LEU A 199 -6.95 36.61 3.71
CA LEU A 199 -6.98 35.23 4.15
C LEU A 199 -6.28 35.10 5.50
N GLY A 200 -6.97 34.46 6.48
CA GLY A 200 -6.41 34.05 7.75
C GLY A 200 -6.19 32.55 7.78
N ILE A 201 -5.07 32.10 8.32
CA ILE A 201 -4.69 30.68 8.39
C ILE A 201 -4.18 30.35 9.78
N ILE A 202 -4.67 29.24 10.36
CA ILE A 202 -4.24 28.73 11.66
C ILE A 202 -3.95 27.24 11.49
N PRO A 203 -2.71 26.75 11.71
CA PRO A 203 -2.42 25.33 11.80
C PRO A 203 -3.18 24.69 12.97
N CYS A 204 -3.84 23.56 12.74
CA CYS A 204 -4.60 22.86 13.78
C CYS A 204 -3.83 21.71 14.44
N GLU A 205 -2.70 21.32 13.89
CA GLU A 205 -1.86 20.28 14.45
C GLU A 205 -0.73 20.88 15.29
N SER A 206 -0.67 20.46 16.54
CA SER A 206 0.54 20.60 17.36
C SER A 206 0.81 19.21 17.94
N GLY A 207 2.01 18.67 17.80
CA GLY A 207 2.37 17.35 18.37
C GLY A 207 2.21 17.25 19.89
N MET A 208 1.81 18.34 20.57
CA MET A 208 1.63 18.45 22.01
C MET A 208 0.15 18.39 22.45
N LEU A 209 -0.81 18.61 21.55
CA LEU A 209 -2.24 18.63 21.89
C LEU A 209 -2.94 17.36 21.42
N PRO A 210 -3.81 16.76 22.27
CA PRO A 210 -4.63 15.63 21.84
C PRO A 210 -5.66 16.09 20.82
N ARG A 211 -5.85 15.33 19.75
CA ARG A 211 -6.84 15.63 18.72
C ARG A 211 -8.28 15.47 19.21
N LEU A 212 -8.53 14.46 20.09
CA LEU A 212 -9.80 14.26 20.79
C LEU A 212 -9.74 14.97 22.15
N VAL A 213 -10.44 16.10 22.27
CA VAL A 213 -10.57 16.85 23.52
C VAL A 213 -11.78 16.32 24.28
N ALA A 214 -11.54 15.76 25.47
CA ALA A 214 -12.59 15.19 26.33
C ALA A 214 -13.41 16.28 27.02
N LEU A 215 -14.73 16.05 27.15
CA LEU A 215 -15.63 16.93 27.90
C LEU A 215 -15.92 16.33 29.28
N PRO A 216 -15.92 17.17 30.35
CA PRO A 216 -16.13 16.67 31.71
C PRO A 216 -17.58 16.36 32.07
N GLY A 217 -18.56 16.93 31.32
CA GLY A 217 -19.98 16.85 31.67
C GLY A 217 -20.59 15.48 31.46
N VAL A 218 -20.25 14.81 30.36
CA VAL A 218 -20.75 13.47 30.02
C VAL A 218 -19.56 12.57 29.65
N PRO A 219 -19.28 11.49 30.39
CA PRO A 219 -18.23 10.56 30.09
C PRO A 219 -18.35 10.02 28.66
N GLY A 220 -17.22 9.84 27.96
CA GLY A 220 -17.20 9.34 26.58
C GLY A 220 -17.53 10.41 25.53
N THR A 221 -17.69 11.67 25.90
CA THR A 221 -17.98 12.77 24.97
C THR A 221 -16.74 13.55 24.64
N TYR A 222 -16.53 13.82 23.35
CA TYR A 222 -15.33 14.46 22.82
C TYR A 222 -15.67 15.48 21.73
N ILE A 223 -14.76 16.46 21.54
CA ILE A 223 -14.76 17.36 20.39
C ILE A 223 -13.39 17.30 19.70
N LEU A 224 -13.37 17.43 18.38
CA LEU A 224 -12.11 17.49 17.63
C LEU A 224 -11.41 18.85 17.85
N LEU A 225 -10.09 18.81 18.04
CA LEU A 225 -9.26 19.98 18.25
C LEU A 225 -9.40 21.01 17.11
N GLU A 226 -9.39 20.56 15.87
CA GLU A 226 -9.56 21.43 14.70
C GLU A 226 -10.92 22.13 14.66
N GLU A 227 -11.99 21.48 15.11
CA GLU A 227 -13.32 22.10 15.22
C GLU A 227 -13.36 23.15 16.34
N LEU A 228 -12.66 22.88 17.43
CA LEU A 228 -12.54 23.81 18.54
C LEU A 228 -11.72 25.07 18.12
N ILE A 229 -10.60 24.89 17.44
CA ILE A 229 -9.81 25.99 16.89
C ILE A 229 -10.64 26.80 15.87
N LEU A 230 -11.37 26.16 14.99
CA LEU A 230 -12.23 26.83 14.03
C LEU A 230 -13.35 27.61 14.72
N HIS A 231 -13.91 27.09 15.84
CA HIS A 231 -14.92 27.81 16.62
C HIS A 231 -14.37 29.16 17.13
N TYR A 232 -13.18 29.13 17.74
CA TYR A 232 -12.56 30.34 18.33
C TYR A 232 -11.83 31.23 17.32
N ALA A 233 -11.67 30.83 16.07
CA ALA A 233 -10.98 31.59 15.03
C ALA A 233 -11.41 33.09 14.94
N PRO A 234 -12.72 33.47 15.07
CA PRO A 234 -13.11 34.88 15.08
C PRO A 234 -12.43 35.72 16.14
N GLY A 235 -12.22 35.18 17.35
CA GLY A 235 -11.55 35.87 18.46
C GLY A 235 -10.02 35.96 18.27
N LEU A 236 -9.42 35.13 17.45
CA LEU A 236 -7.97 35.09 17.20
C LEU A 236 -7.51 36.18 16.22
N PHE A 237 -8.36 36.58 15.28
CA PHE A 237 -8.05 37.61 14.28
C PHE A 237 -8.44 39.00 14.74
N LYS A 238 -7.82 39.48 15.84
CA LYS A 238 -8.13 40.77 16.46
C LYS A 238 -8.11 41.93 15.45
N GLY A 239 -9.19 42.71 15.41
CA GLY A 239 -9.35 43.85 14.50
C GLY A 239 -9.81 43.52 13.10
N TYR A 240 -10.17 42.28 12.82
CA TYR A 240 -10.81 41.82 11.59
C TYR A 240 -12.18 41.21 11.91
N LYS A 241 -13.14 41.33 10.97
CA LYS A 241 -14.38 40.59 10.97
C LYS A 241 -14.20 39.33 10.15
N VAL A 242 -14.49 38.16 10.74
CA VAL A 242 -14.49 36.89 10.03
C VAL A 242 -15.83 36.78 9.28
N GLN A 243 -15.76 36.66 7.95
CA GLN A 243 -16.93 36.53 7.07
C GLN A 243 -17.30 35.06 6.83
N GLU A 244 -16.29 34.25 6.53
CA GLU A 244 -16.43 32.83 6.26
C GLU A 244 -15.29 32.09 6.94
N LYS A 245 -15.49 30.83 7.31
CA LYS A 245 -14.44 29.97 7.88
C LYS A 245 -14.69 28.50 7.58
N THR A 246 -13.63 27.74 7.33
CA THR A 246 -13.65 26.32 7.05
C THR A 246 -12.38 25.64 7.54
N LEU A 247 -12.40 24.32 7.67
CA LEU A 247 -11.16 23.54 7.78
C LEU A 247 -10.69 23.17 6.36
N MET A 248 -9.38 23.19 6.18
CA MET A 248 -8.72 22.86 4.93
C MET A 248 -7.61 21.85 5.18
N ARG A 249 -7.46 20.90 4.26
CA ARG A 249 -6.33 19.96 4.23
C ARG A 249 -5.73 19.95 2.83
N ILE A 250 -4.40 19.90 2.74
CA ILE A 250 -3.68 19.87 1.47
C ILE A 250 -2.93 18.54 1.33
N THR A 251 -3.00 17.93 0.16
CA THR A 251 -2.19 16.77 -0.19
C THR A 251 -1.17 17.19 -1.24
N ARG A 252 0.11 16.82 -1.05
CA ARG A 252 1.22 17.18 -1.94
C ARG A 252 1.75 15.96 -2.68
N ASN A 253 2.28 16.17 -3.87
CA ASN A 253 3.07 15.17 -4.58
C ASN A 253 4.22 14.68 -3.67
N ALA A 254 4.51 13.38 -3.66
CA ALA A 254 5.61 12.77 -2.92
C ALA A 254 6.48 11.89 -3.84
N ASP A 255 6.27 11.92 -5.14
CA ASP A 255 7.02 11.14 -6.11
C ASP A 255 8.19 11.97 -6.66
N ILE A 256 9.40 11.75 -6.12
CA ILE A 256 10.64 12.34 -6.61
C ILE A 256 11.42 11.29 -7.37
N ASP A 257 11.88 11.64 -8.55
CA ASP A 257 12.89 10.87 -9.26
C ASP A 257 14.26 11.09 -8.60
N VAL A 258 14.73 10.07 -7.89
CA VAL A 258 15.99 10.10 -7.15
C VAL A 258 17.20 10.38 -8.05
N SER A 259 17.13 9.97 -9.34
CA SER A 259 18.20 10.21 -10.31
C SER A 259 18.46 11.68 -10.61
N LYS A 260 17.49 12.55 -10.28
CA LYS A 260 17.61 14.03 -10.46
C LYS A 260 18.27 14.74 -9.26
N VAL A 261 18.56 14.02 -8.20
CA VAL A 261 19.19 14.53 -6.96
C VAL A 261 20.60 13.94 -6.81
N TYR A 262 21.24 13.61 -7.93
CA TYR A 262 22.60 13.07 -7.93
C TYR A 262 23.63 14.15 -7.57
N ASP A 263 24.43 13.87 -6.56
CA ASP A 263 25.58 14.66 -6.11
C ASP A 263 26.77 13.72 -5.99
N GLU A 264 27.81 13.97 -6.78
CA GLU A 264 28.99 13.10 -6.86
C GLU A 264 29.80 13.05 -5.54
N ASP A 265 29.65 14.09 -4.71
CA ASP A 265 30.38 14.23 -3.44
C ASP A 265 29.68 13.51 -2.26
N LEU A 266 28.44 13.01 -2.46
CA LEU A 266 27.66 12.34 -1.42
C LEU A 266 27.56 10.83 -1.65
N ASN A 267 27.70 10.06 -0.58
CA ASN A 267 27.33 8.64 -0.67
C ASN A 267 25.81 8.46 -0.85
N TYR A 268 25.39 7.30 -1.36
CA TYR A 268 24.01 7.02 -1.72
C TYR A 268 23.02 7.20 -0.55
N ARG A 269 23.42 6.91 0.67
CA ARG A 269 22.59 7.09 1.87
C ARG A 269 22.31 8.57 2.15
N ASP A 270 23.33 9.42 2.09
CA ASP A 270 23.19 10.85 2.34
C ASP A 270 22.36 11.53 1.22
N GLN A 271 22.49 11.05 -0.01
CA GLN A 271 21.60 11.46 -1.12
C GLN A 271 20.14 11.11 -0.80
N MET A 272 19.86 9.91 -0.28
CA MET A 272 18.51 9.51 0.11
C MET A 272 17.94 10.37 1.26
N GLU A 273 18.74 10.77 2.22
CA GLU A 273 18.32 11.72 3.26
C GLU A 273 17.91 13.08 2.66
N GLN A 274 18.63 13.57 1.65
CA GLN A 274 18.25 14.80 0.93
C GLN A 274 16.95 14.63 0.15
N VAL A 275 16.75 13.50 -0.54
CA VAL A 275 15.51 13.19 -1.25
C VAL A 275 14.31 13.22 -0.31
N VAL A 276 14.43 12.63 0.88
CA VAL A 276 13.36 12.64 1.89
C VAL A 276 13.01 14.08 2.32
N LYS A 277 14.03 14.94 2.50
CA LYS A 277 13.83 16.37 2.84
C LYS A 277 13.14 17.15 1.72
N LEU A 278 13.54 16.93 0.46
CA LEU A 278 12.96 17.58 -0.71
C LEU A 278 11.51 17.16 -0.96
N ARG A 279 11.19 15.88 -0.77
CA ARG A 279 9.84 15.33 -0.94
C ARG A 279 8.79 16.09 -0.12
N LYS A 280 9.16 16.57 1.06
CA LYS A 280 8.26 17.34 1.94
C LYS A 280 7.82 18.70 1.35
N LYS A 281 8.45 19.16 0.27
CA LYS A 281 8.24 20.51 -0.35
C LYS A 281 7.60 20.46 -1.74
N LEU A 282 7.15 19.32 -2.21
CA LEU A 282 6.61 19.18 -3.57
C LEU A 282 5.24 19.85 -3.76
N ALA A 283 4.84 19.99 -5.03
CA ALA A 283 3.61 20.70 -5.42
C ALA A 283 2.35 20.09 -4.84
N PRO A 284 1.31 20.88 -4.50
CA PRO A 284 0.00 20.38 -4.15
C PRO A 284 -0.64 19.61 -5.30
N VAL A 285 -1.43 18.59 -4.96
CA VAL A 285 -2.21 17.76 -5.91
C VAL A 285 -3.68 17.64 -5.53
N ARG A 286 -4.06 18.03 -4.30
CA ARG A 286 -5.45 18.03 -3.83
C ARG A 286 -5.62 19.01 -2.67
N ILE A 287 -6.78 19.69 -2.65
CA ILE A 287 -7.27 20.48 -1.52
C ILE A 287 -8.63 19.91 -1.10
N GLU A 288 -8.85 19.82 0.20
CA GLU A 288 -10.11 19.36 0.80
C GLU A 288 -10.63 20.39 1.80
N PHE A 289 -11.95 20.67 1.77
CA PHE A 289 -12.63 21.55 2.72
C PHE A 289 -13.76 20.82 3.45
N THR A 290 -14.04 21.20 4.70
CA THR A 290 -15.18 20.64 5.46
C THR A 290 -16.48 21.42 5.27
N ARG A 291 -16.42 22.65 4.78
CA ARG A 291 -17.58 23.53 4.61
C ARG A 291 -17.48 24.27 3.31
N ASP A 292 -18.65 24.56 2.74
CA ASP A 292 -18.73 25.42 1.56
C ASP A 292 -18.22 26.81 1.90
N ILE A 293 -17.39 27.34 1.03
CA ILE A 293 -16.86 28.70 1.05
C ILE A 293 -17.11 29.34 -0.30
N SER A 294 -17.08 30.68 -0.36
CA SER A 294 -17.32 31.39 -1.61
C SER A 294 -16.33 30.97 -2.70
N GLN A 295 -16.82 30.82 -3.93
CA GLN A 295 -16.02 30.44 -5.11
C GLN A 295 -14.79 31.33 -5.28
N LYS A 296 -14.95 32.63 -4.98
CA LYS A 296 -13.82 33.57 -4.99
C LYS A 296 -12.70 33.14 -4.03
N MET A 297 -13.04 32.61 -2.85
CA MET A 297 -12.06 32.15 -1.87
C MET A 297 -11.38 30.87 -2.38
N VAL A 298 -12.16 29.95 -2.94
CA VAL A 298 -11.60 28.73 -3.56
C VAL A 298 -10.56 29.13 -4.59
N GLY A 299 -10.90 30.04 -5.52
CA GLY A 299 -9.98 30.53 -6.54
C GLY A 299 -8.71 31.18 -5.93
N GLU A 300 -8.85 32.05 -4.90
CA GLU A 300 -7.69 32.65 -4.22
C GLU A 300 -6.75 31.60 -3.59
N VAL A 301 -7.31 30.57 -2.94
CA VAL A 301 -6.52 29.46 -2.35
C VAL A 301 -5.85 28.63 -3.45
N CYS A 302 -6.56 28.32 -4.51
CA CYS A 302 -6.03 27.60 -5.68
C CYS A 302 -4.89 28.38 -6.36
N ASP A 303 -5.04 29.70 -6.53
CA ASP A 303 -3.99 30.57 -7.06
C ASP A 303 -2.72 30.54 -6.20
N TYR A 304 -2.86 30.62 -4.87
CA TYR A 304 -1.71 30.52 -3.94
C TYR A 304 -1.07 29.14 -3.97
N CYS A 305 -1.85 28.08 -4.17
CA CYS A 305 -1.38 26.70 -4.21
C CYS A 305 -0.91 26.28 -5.63
N GLU A 306 -1.10 27.12 -6.64
CA GLU A 306 -0.83 26.80 -8.07
C GLU A 306 -1.56 25.51 -8.52
N LEU A 307 -2.83 25.34 -8.08
CA LEU A 307 -3.65 24.17 -8.33
C LEU A 307 -4.93 24.55 -9.07
N ASP A 308 -5.41 23.68 -9.96
CA ASP A 308 -6.68 23.86 -10.64
C ASP A 308 -7.85 23.57 -9.66
N GLU A 309 -8.94 24.33 -9.75
CA GLU A 309 -10.14 24.16 -8.91
C GLU A 309 -10.77 22.77 -9.02
N LYS A 310 -10.54 22.05 -10.12
CA LYS A 310 -10.98 20.64 -10.27
C LYS A 310 -10.38 19.70 -9.20
N HIS A 311 -9.25 20.09 -8.58
CA HIS A 311 -8.57 19.33 -7.52
C HIS A 311 -9.09 19.67 -6.12
N VAL A 312 -10.16 20.45 -6.02
CA VAL A 312 -10.81 20.82 -4.75
C VAL A 312 -11.96 19.87 -4.47
N PHE A 313 -11.99 19.34 -3.25
CA PHE A 313 -13.04 18.45 -2.78
C PHE A 313 -13.66 18.98 -1.48
N TYR A 314 -14.93 18.63 -1.28
CA TYR A 314 -15.65 18.92 -0.05
C TYR A 314 -15.95 17.60 0.68
N SER A 315 -15.76 17.58 2.00
CA SER A 315 -16.01 16.41 2.84
C SER A 315 -16.91 16.79 4.01
N LYS A 316 -17.94 16.02 4.24
CA LYS A 316 -18.81 16.14 5.43
C LYS A 316 -18.20 15.45 6.64
N SER A 317 -17.39 14.41 6.41
CA SER A 317 -16.59 13.77 7.46
C SER A 317 -15.34 14.61 7.77
N PRO A 318 -14.67 14.40 8.93
CA PRO A 318 -13.38 15.03 9.25
C PRO A 318 -12.34 14.76 8.16
N LEU A 319 -11.48 15.76 7.89
CA LEU A 319 -10.49 15.72 6.81
C LEU A 319 -9.39 14.68 7.00
N ASP A 320 -9.22 14.17 8.20
CA ASP A 320 -8.32 13.07 8.53
C ASP A 320 -9.05 12.10 9.46
N LEU A 321 -9.28 10.88 8.98
CA LEU A 321 -10.00 9.84 9.72
C LEU A 321 -9.10 9.00 10.63
N SER A 322 -7.82 9.31 10.75
CA SER A 322 -6.90 8.57 11.64
C SER A 322 -7.31 8.61 13.11
N PHE A 323 -8.11 9.60 13.52
CA PHE A 323 -8.62 9.70 14.89
C PHE A 323 -9.52 8.52 15.31
N VAL A 324 -10.07 7.76 14.34
CA VAL A 324 -10.90 6.58 14.66
C VAL A 324 -10.10 5.51 15.42
N PHE A 325 -8.78 5.46 15.26
CA PHE A 325 -7.93 4.58 16.05
C PHE A 325 -7.89 4.99 17.54
N GLN A 326 -8.07 6.29 17.84
CA GLN A 326 -8.23 6.76 19.22
C GLN A 326 -9.61 6.36 19.78
N ILE A 327 -10.66 6.27 18.95
CA ILE A 327 -11.96 5.71 19.35
C ILE A 327 -11.77 4.25 19.76
N GLN A 328 -11.09 3.45 18.94
CA GLN A 328 -10.80 2.04 19.24
C GLN A 328 -10.03 1.87 20.55
N ASP A 329 -9.06 2.76 20.83
CA ASP A 329 -8.33 2.74 22.10
C ASP A 329 -9.26 2.99 23.32
N LYS A 330 -10.31 3.81 23.15
CA LYS A 330 -11.30 4.06 24.20
C LYS A 330 -12.30 2.90 24.38
N LEU A 331 -12.55 2.15 23.31
CA LEU A 331 -13.48 1.01 23.30
C LEU A 331 -12.75 -0.35 23.42
N ARG A 332 -11.46 -0.36 23.75
CA ARG A 332 -10.60 -1.55 23.74
C ARG A 332 -11.10 -2.69 24.65
N ASP A 333 -11.79 -2.35 25.75
CA ASP A 333 -12.33 -3.33 26.68
C ASP A 333 -13.59 -4.05 26.16
N ARG A 334 -14.19 -3.53 25.08
CA ARG A 334 -15.38 -4.06 24.41
C ARG A 334 -14.96 -5.03 23.31
N GLN A 335 -14.62 -6.28 23.69
CA GLN A 335 -14.05 -7.28 22.77
C GLN A 335 -14.97 -7.62 21.59
N GLU A 336 -16.28 -7.54 21.77
CA GLU A 336 -17.29 -7.77 20.74
C GLU A 336 -17.25 -6.78 19.58
N LEU A 337 -16.61 -5.61 19.77
CA LEU A 337 -16.46 -4.59 18.74
C LEU A 337 -15.23 -4.81 17.84
N PHE A 338 -14.45 -5.85 18.11
CA PHE A 338 -13.23 -6.21 17.36
C PHE A 338 -13.31 -7.63 16.83
N PHE A 339 -12.50 -7.95 15.83
CA PHE A 339 -12.31 -9.33 15.44
C PHE A 339 -11.78 -10.17 16.61
N GLU A 340 -12.29 -11.39 16.74
CA GLU A 340 -11.75 -12.35 17.71
C GLU A 340 -10.23 -12.47 17.54
N LYS A 341 -9.50 -12.36 18.64
CA LYS A 341 -8.04 -12.42 18.60
C LYS A 341 -7.56 -13.80 18.16
N ARG A 342 -6.87 -13.87 17.03
CA ARG A 342 -6.23 -15.07 16.50
C ARG A 342 -4.74 -15.06 16.81
N VAL A 343 -4.20 -16.23 17.12
CA VAL A 343 -2.78 -16.42 17.42
C VAL A 343 -2.18 -17.33 16.34
N SER A 344 -1.10 -16.88 15.72
CA SER A 344 -0.37 -17.69 14.72
C SER A 344 0.11 -18.99 15.36
N GLN A 345 -0.20 -20.11 14.72
CA GLN A 345 0.10 -21.44 15.22
C GLN A 345 1.55 -21.86 14.89
N GLN A 346 2.06 -22.80 15.62
CA GLN A 346 3.32 -23.45 15.29
C GLN A 346 3.09 -24.42 14.13
N SER A 347 3.97 -24.40 13.14
CA SER A 347 3.91 -25.38 12.06
C SER A 347 4.25 -26.77 12.58
N PRO A 348 3.43 -27.81 12.29
CA PRO A 348 3.75 -29.18 12.66
C PRO A 348 4.93 -29.77 11.88
N ASP A 349 5.33 -29.10 10.80
CA ASP A 349 6.46 -29.54 9.96
C ASP A 349 7.84 -29.32 10.64
N LEU A 350 7.89 -28.57 11.76
CA LEU A 350 9.10 -28.26 12.50
C LEU A 350 8.91 -28.48 14.00
N ASP A 351 9.86 -29.15 14.62
CA ASP A 351 10.00 -29.22 16.08
C ASP A 351 10.92 -28.06 16.52
N VAL A 352 10.32 -26.97 17.00
CA VAL A 352 11.08 -25.77 17.43
C VAL A 352 11.87 -25.97 18.72
N MET A 353 11.68 -27.11 19.41
CA MET A 353 12.49 -27.49 20.58
C MET A 353 13.81 -28.16 20.17
N LYS A 354 13.97 -28.51 18.92
CA LYS A 354 15.18 -29.09 18.33
C LYS A 354 15.86 -28.13 17.37
N PRO A 355 17.14 -28.30 17.09
CA PRO A 355 17.82 -27.53 16.06
C PRO A 355 17.07 -27.57 14.72
N LEU A 356 16.90 -26.42 14.07
CA LEU A 356 16.12 -26.29 12.84
C LEU A 356 16.93 -26.63 11.58
N ILE A 357 18.22 -26.34 11.60
CA ILE A 357 19.12 -26.60 10.45
C ILE A 357 19.05 -28.07 10.03
N PRO A 358 19.21 -29.08 10.92
CA PRO A 358 19.09 -30.48 10.54
C PRO A 358 17.73 -30.84 9.93
N GLN A 359 16.63 -30.28 10.45
CA GLN A 359 15.30 -30.57 9.95
C GLN A 359 15.06 -30.02 8.54
N ILE A 360 15.61 -28.82 8.24
CA ILE A 360 15.52 -28.20 6.90
C ILE A 360 16.44 -28.90 5.91
N LEU A 361 17.55 -29.49 6.37
CA LEU A 361 18.42 -30.31 5.54
C LEU A 361 17.76 -31.63 5.11
N GLU A 362 16.75 -32.08 5.85
CA GLU A 362 16.04 -33.34 5.63
C GLU A 362 14.82 -33.18 4.73
N LYS A 363 14.09 -32.05 4.83
CA LYS A 363 12.88 -31.76 4.05
C LYS A 363 12.63 -30.27 3.85
N ASP A 364 11.94 -29.95 2.79
CA ASP A 364 11.42 -28.59 2.56
C ASP A 364 10.32 -28.25 3.58
N VAL A 365 10.28 -26.99 4.00
CA VAL A 365 9.26 -26.48 4.94
C VAL A 365 8.60 -25.24 4.39
N LEU A 366 7.27 -25.24 4.33
CA LEU A 366 6.46 -24.08 3.94
C LEU A 366 5.74 -23.53 5.17
N LEU A 367 5.99 -22.25 5.48
CA LEU A 367 5.21 -21.49 6.45
C LEU A 367 4.19 -20.60 5.74
N SER A 368 2.98 -20.51 6.28
CA SER A 368 1.90 -19.68 5.77
C SER A 368 1.47 -18.64 6.81
N TYR A 369 1.89 -17.40 6.62
CA TYR A 369 1.49 -16.29 7.48
C TYR A 369 0.10 -15.76 7.11
N PRO A 370 -0.68 -15.21 8.07
CA PRO A 370 -0.46 -15.08 9.51
C PRO A 370 -0.86 -16.35 10.30
N TYR A 371 -1.33 -17.38 9.61
CA TYR A 371 -1.88 -18.62 10.21
C TYR A 371 -0.81 -19.37 11.00
N GLU A 372 0.39 -19.46 10.44
CA GLU A 372 1.58 -19.99 11.11
C GLU A 372 2.55 -18.85 11.51
N SER A 373 3.35 -19.13 12.52
CA SER A 373 4.27 -18.14 13.09
C SER A 373 5.54 -17.94 12.25
N ILE A 374 6.03 -16.73 12.18
CA ILE A 374 7.36 -16.40 11.60
C ILE A 374 8.53 -16.86 12.51
N ARG A 375 8.25 -17.22 13.77
CA ARG A 375 9.28 -17.58 14.75
C ARG A 375 10.27 -18.66 14.27
N PRO A 376 9.85 -19.75 13.58
CA PRO A 376 10.80 -20.72 13.07
C PRO A 376 11.87 -20.12 12.17
N PHE A 377 11.53 -19.18 11.29
CA PHE A 377 12.51 -18.49 10.47
C PHE A 377 13.46 -17.60 11.30
N LEU A 378 12.95 -16.88 12.30
CA LEU A 378 13.80 -16.07 13.19
C LEU A 378 14.75 -16.96 14.00
N ASN A 379 14.27 -18.09 14.51
CA ASN A 379 15.10 -19.06 15.23
C ASN A 379 16.16 -19.69 14.31
N LEU A 380 15.83 -19.98 13.05
CA LEU A 380 16.80 -20.45 12.06
C LEU A 380 17.95 -19.45 11.86
N LEU A 381 17.65 -18.14 11.79
CA LEU A 381 18.68 -17.11 11.68
C LEU A 381 19.56 -17.05 12.93
N GLN A 382 18.97 -17.14 14.13
CA GLN A 382 19.73 -17.17 15.39
C GLN A 382 20.57 -18.44 15.51
N GLU A 383 20.04 -19.59 15.11
CA GLU A 383 20.81 -20.84 15.07
C GLU A 383 21.99 -20.72 14.08
N ALA A 384 21.73 -20.17 12.89
CA ALA A 384 22.78 -19.95 11.89
C ALA A 384 23.86 -18.96 12.36
N ALA A 385 23.50 -17.94 13.12
CA ALA A 385 24.45 -17.00 13.72
C ALA A 385 25.42 -17.67 14.68
N ARG A 386 25.01 -18.76 15.33
CA ARG A 386 25.81 -19.48 16.38
C ARG A 386 26.45 -20.78 15.87
N ASP A 387 25.91 -21.40 14.82
CA ASP A 387 26.45 -22.68 14.30
C ASP A 387 27.86 -22.47 13.74
N PRO A 388 28.92 -23.14 14.31
CA PRO A 388 30.27 -23.00 13.82
C PRO A 388 30.51 -23.52 12.40
N LYS A 389 29.56 -24.30 11.85
CA LYS A 389 29.61 -24.79 10.46
C LYS A 389 29.11 -23.76 9.47
N VAL A 390 28.36 -22.75 9.91
CA VAL A 390 27.89 -21.65 9.05
C VAL A 390 29.03 -20.66 8.79
N ASN A 391 29.29 -20.42 7.50
CA ASN A 391 30.34 -19.50 7.04
C ASN A 391 29.77 -18.14 6.67
N ALA A 392 28.59 -18.11 6.02
CA ALA A 392 28.04 -16.89 5.51
C ALA A 392 26.50 -16.86 5.59
N ILE A 393 25.95 -15.66 5.81
CA ILE A 393 24.54 -15.36 5.72
C ILE A 393 24.36 -14.18 4.75
N ARG A 394 23.53 -14.36 3.72
CA ARG A 394 23.21 -13.35 2.71
C ARG A 394 21.72 -13.05 2.73
N MET A 395 21.34 -11.78 2.68
CA MET A 395 19.93 -11.41 2.81
C MET A 395 19.58 -10.15 2.05
N THR A 396 18.37 -10.10 1.46
CA THR A 396 17.78 -8.88 0.89
C THR A 396 16.76 -8.29 1.85
N LEU A 397 16.87 -7.01 2.17
CA LEU A 397 16.00 -6.31 3.11
C LEU A 397 15.28 -5.15 2.42
N TYR A 398 13.96 -5.07 2.59
CA TYR A 398 13.12 -4.05 1.96
C TYR A 398 12.35 -3.20 2.99
N ARG A 399 11.61 -3.83 3.90
CA ARG A 399 10.86 -3.20 5.00
C ARG A 399 11.07 -3.99 6.27
N LEU A 400 11.65 -3.36 7.26
CA LEU A 400 11.97 -3.96 8.54
C LEU A 400 11.07 -3.41 9.66
N ALA A 401 10.87 -4.19 10.71
CA ALA A 401 10.25 -3.72 11.93
C ALA A 401 11.18 -2.71 12.65
N LYS A 402 10.59 -1.82 13.46
CA LYS A 402 11.34 -0.83 14.23
C LYS A 402 12.31 -1.46 15.25
N ASN A 403 11.97 -2.67 15.76
CA ASN A 403 12.82 -3.51 16.62
C ASN A 403 12.91 -4.86 15.93
N SER A 404 13.75 -4.97 14.90
CA SER A 404 13.81 -6.15 14.03
C SER A 404 14.71 -7.24 14.60
N LYS A 405 14.13 -8.40 14.91
CA LYS A 405 14.88 -9.60 15.32
C LYS A 405 15.73 -10.18 14.19
N VAL A 406 15.39 -9.89 12.95
CA VAL A 406 16.22 -10.25 11.80
C VAL A 406 17.53 -9.50 11.87
N VAL A 407 17.50 -8.18 12.11
CA VAL A 407 18.72 -7.37 12.23
C VAL A 407 19.56 -7.81 13.45
N GLU A 408 18.90 -8.07 14.60
CA GLU A 408 19.59 -8.59 15.79
C GLU A 408 20.36 -9.88 15.48
N ALA A 409 19.75 -10.83 14.76
CA ALA A 409 20.39 -12.07 14.38
C ALA A 409 21.55 -11.89 13.38
N LEU A 410 21.44 -10.94 12.44
CA LEU A 410 22.51 -10.64 11.49
C LEU A 410 23.70 -9.97 12.17
N VAL A 411 23.45 -9.06 13.11
CA VAL A 411 24.48 -8.44 13.97
C VAL A 411 25.19 -9.53 14.78
N GLU A 412 24.45 -10.41 15.47
CA GLU A 412 25.02 -11.53 16.22
C GLU A 412 25.87 -12.44 15.33
N ALA A 413 25.45 -12.70 14.10
CA ALA A 413 26.21 -13.50 13.15
C ALA A 413 27.53 -12.84 12.77
N ALA A 414 27.54 -11.53 12.51
CA ALA A 414 28.78 -10.79 12.20
C ALA A 414 29.73 -10.75 13.39
N GLU A 415 29.25 -10.51 14.60
CA GLU A 415 30.01 -10.53 15.85
C GLU A 415 30.61 -11.93 16.12
N ASN A 416 29.92 -13.00 15.72
CA ASN A 416 30.44 -14.38 15.78
C ASN A 416 31.37 -14.73 14.61
N GLY A 417 31.83 -13.74 13.83
CA GLY A 417 32.82 -13.90 12.76
C GLY A 417 32.27 -14.53 11.47
N LYS A 418 30.93 -14.55 11.27
CA LYS A 418 30.33 -14.99 10.01
C LYS A 418 30.45 -13.89 8.95
N GLN A 419 30.59 -14.28 7.69
CA GLN A 419 30.45 -13.34 6.58
C GLN A 419 28.97 -13.00 6.41
N VAL A 420 28.58 -11.76 6.73
CA VAL A 420 27.21 -11.27 6.60
C VAL A 420 27.15 -10.24 5.49
N GLU A 421 26.40 -10.56 4.44
CA GLU A 421 26.22 -9.69 3.25
C GLU A 421 24.75 -9.33 3.13
N VAL A 422 24.44 -8.05 3.23
CA VAL A 422 23.05 -7.57 3.27
C VAL A 422 22.82 -6.51 2.20
N LEU A 423 21.82 -6.75 1.37
CA LEU A 423 21.32 -5.73 0.47
C LEU A 423 20.14 -5.01 1.12
N VAL A 424 20.29 -3.72 1.39
CA VAL A 424 19.24 -2.86 1.97
C VAL A 424 18.67 -1.95 0.89
N GLU A 425 17.36 -2.04 0.63
CA GLU A 425 16.67 -1.19 -0.32
C GLU A 425 16.25 0.13 0.34
N LEU A 426 17.01 1.21 0.13
CA LEU A 426 16.72 2.52 0.71
C LEU A 426 15.53 3.25 0.03
N LYS A 427 15.13 2.85 -1.19
CA LYS A 427 13.98 3.43 -1.92
C LYS A 427 12.64 2.84 -1.50
N ALA A 428 12.55 2.17 -0.32
CA ALA A 428 11.28 1.69 0.23
C ALA A 428 10.45 2.89 0.70
N ARG A 429 9.46 3.32 -0.10
CA ARG A 429 8.66 4.53 0.16
C ARG A 429 8.07 4.54 1.56
N PHE A 430 8.26 5.67 2.27
CA PHE A 430 7.82 5.94 3.64
C PHE A 430 8.52 5.13 4.75
N ASP A 431 9.47 4.26 4.38
CA ASP A 431 10.31 3.51 5.31
C ASP A 431 11.80 3.89 5.16
N GLU A 432 12.10 4.93 4.37
CA GLU A 432 13.48 5.32 4.05
C GLU A 432 14.28 5.64 5.31
N GLU A 433 13.71 6.44 6.23
CA GLU A 433 14.39 6.85 7.48
C GLU A 433 14.74 5.62 8.34
N ASN A 434 13.80 4.67 8.49
CA ASN A 434 14.01 3.43 9.24
C ASN A 434 15.08 2.53 8.59
N ASN A 435 15.07 2.41 7.25
CA ASN A 435 16.06 1.59 6.55
C ASN A 435 17.46 2.21 6.58
N ILE A 436 17.57 3.54 6.57
CA ILE A 436 18.83 4.27 6.77
C ILE A 436 19.41 3.98 8.17
N GLU A 437 18.60 4.00 9.22
CA GLU A 437 19.03 3.71 10.59
C GLU A 437 19.52 2.27 10.72
N TRP A 438 18.79 1.29 10.18
CA TRP A 438 19.21 -0.12 10.21
C TRP A 438 20.46 -0.40 9.40
N SER A 439 20.66 0.31 8.27
CA SER A 439 21.87 0.14 7.48
C SER A 439 23.13 0.53 8.27
N ARG A 440 23.06 1.62 9.06
CA ARG A 440 24.15 2.02 9.96
C ARG A 440 24.44 0.97 11.02
N THR A 441 23.40 0.46 11.68
CA THR A 441 23.54 -0.59 12.69
C THR A 441 24.23 -1.84 12.15
N LEU A 442 23.89 -2.26 10.93
CA LEU A 442 24.52 -3.41 10.28
C LEU A 442 25.99 -3.15 9.90
N GLU A 443 26.29 -1.96 9.36
CA GLU A 443 27.67 -1.56 9.03
C GLU A 443 28.57 -1.50 10.29
N ASP A 444 28.05 -0.89 11.36
CA ASP A 444 28.75 -0.76 12.65
C ASP A 444 29.10 -2.14 13.27
N ALA A 445 28.25 -3.15 13.01
CA ALA A 445 28.47 -4.53 13.44
C ALA A 445 29.43 -5.31 12.52
N GLY A 446 29.95 -4.72 11.44
CA GLY A 446 30.83 -5.35 10.48
C GLY A 446 30.18 -6.15 9.37
N CYS A 447 28.86 -5.98 9.15
CA CYS A 447 28.18 -6.53 7.98
C CYS A 447 28.59 -5.78 6.70
N HIS A 448 28.71 -6.50 5.58
CA HIS A 448 28.86 -5.90 4.27
C HIS A 448 27.49 -5.48 3.74
N VAL A 449 27.21 -4.17 3.77
CA VAL A 449 25.94 -3.60 3.35
C VAL A 449 26.04 -3.03 1.94
N VAL A 450 25.10 -3.42 1.06
CA VAL A 450 24.96 -2.90 -0.32
C VAL A 450 23.60 -2.22 -0.49
N TYR A 451 23.58 -1.07 -1.13
CA TYR A 451 22.40 -0.19 -1.28
C TYR A 451 21.73 -0.33 -2.66
N GLY A 452 21.21 -1.52 -2.94
CA GLY A 452 20.46 -1.76 -4.16
C GLY A 452 21.31 -2.00 -5.40
N VAL A 453 20.65 -1.94 -6.56
CA VAL A 453 21.24 -2.07 -7.90
C VAL A 453 20.84 -0.81 -8.69
N ASP A 454 21.78 -0.23 -9.43
CA ASP A 454 21.55 1.01 -10.17
C ASP A 454 20.35 0.90 -11.12
N GLY A 455 19.49 1.91 -11.08
CA GLY A 455 18.28 1.96 -11.91
C GLY A 455 17.16 0.97 -11.53
N LEU A 456 17.43 0.01 -10.63
CA LEU A 456 16.46 -0.99 -10.19
C LEU A 456 16.11 -0.83 -8.71
N LYS A 457 14.95 -1.37 -8.31
CA LYS A 457 14.61 -1.60 -6.90
C LYS A 457 14.73 -3.07 -6.58
N VAL A 458 15.37 -3.40 -5.47
CA VAL A 458 15.42 -4.79 -4.99
C VAL A 458 14.22 -5.07 -4.12
N HIS A 459 13.33 -5.96 -4.59
CA HIS A 459 12.10 -6.30 -3.90
C HIS A 459 11.97 -7.79 -3.59
N SER A 460 12.96 -8.60 -3.94
CA SER A 460 13.03 -10.00 -3.55
C SER A 460 13.08 -10.17 -2.02
N LYS A 461 12.61 -11.31 -1.53
CA LYS A 461 12.72 -11.73 -0.14
C LYS A 461 13.47 -13.05 -0.16
N LEU A 462 14.78 -12.91 -0.10
CA LEU A 462 15.74 -14.00 -0.24
C LEU A 462 16.75 -13.97 0.90
N CYS A 463 16.89 -15.11 1.57
CA CYS A 463 17.94 -15.36 2.56
C CYS A 463 18.68 -16.64 2.17
N LEU A 464 20.00 -16.60 2.17
CA LEU A 464 20.86 -17.73 1.87
C LEU A 464 21.88 -17.92 3.00
N ILE A 465 21.79 -19.05 3.69
CA ILE A 465 22.76 -19.51 4.68
C ILE A 465 23.67 -20.53 4.00
N THR A 466 24.96 -20.27 4.03
CA THR A 466 25.98 -21.18 3.49
C THR A 466 26.78 -21.80 4.65
N ARG A 467 26.78 -23.10 4.72
CA ARG A 467 27.55 -23.85 5.74
C ARG A 467 28.47 -24.90 5.11
N LYS A 468 29.49 -25.31 5.84
CA LYS A 468 30.43 -26.35 5.43
C LYS A 468 30.42 -27.47 6.46
N ASP A 469 30.08 -28.68 6.04
CA ASP A 469 30.06 -29.85 6.89
C ASP A 469 30.79 -31.03 6.20
N GLY A 470 31.76 -31.64 6.85
CA GLY A 470 32.55 -32.76 6.32
C GLY A 470 33.17 -32.46 4.95
N GLY A 471 33.59 -31.21 4.70
CA GLY A 471 34.16 -30.77 3.41
C GLY A 471 33.14 -30.43 2.31
N LYS A 472 31.85 -30.71 2.52
CA LYS A 472 30.76 -30.35 1.60
C LYS A 472 30.14 -29.01 1.93
N ILE A 473 29.84 -28.21 0.92
CA ILE A 473 29.05 -26.98 1.05
C ILE A 473 27.59 -27.35 1.02
N GLN A 474 26.84 -26.83 1.97
CA GLN A 474 25.38 -26.97 2.05
C GLN A 474 24.75 -25.57 2.02
N TYR A 475 23.65 -25.46 1.32
CA TYR A 475 22.86 -24.24 1.22
C TYR A 475 21.55 -24.45 1.98
N ILE A 476 21.14 -23.46 2.76
CA ILE A 476 19.79 -23.34 3.28
C ILE A 476 19.25 -22.03 2.74
N THR A 477 18.25 -22.13 1.92
CA THR A 477 17.64 -21.00 1.23
C THR A 477 16.24 -20.77 1.77
N GLN A 478 15.96 -19.53 2.22
CA GLN A 478 14.59 -19.12 2.50
C GLN A 478 14.16 -18.12 1.44
N ILE A 479 12.98 -18.37 0.84
CA ILE A 479 12.36 -17.49 -0.17
C ILE A 479 10.94 -17.19 0.29
N GLY A 480 10.61 -15.89 0.39
CA GLY A 480 9.31 -15.43 0.85
C GLY A 480 8.57 -14.60 -0.20
N THR A 481 7.24 -14.60 -0.10
CA THR A 481 6.39 -13.67 -0.84
C THR A 481 6.29 -12.31 -0.14
N GLY A 482 6.48 -12.28 1.18
CA GLY A 482 6.36 -11.11 2.05
C GLY A 482 7.65 -10.65 2.70
N ASN A 483 7.65 -9.43 3.21
CA ASN A 483 8.81 -8.81 3.85
C ASN A 483 9.17 -9.48 5.18
N TYR A 484 10.44 -9.33 5.58
CA TYR A 484 10.94 -9.75 6.88
C TYR A 484 10.54 -8.75 7.98
N ASN A 485 9.26 -8.78 8.35
CA ASN A 485 8.70 -7.85 9.30
C ASN A 485 7.70 -8.57 10.22
N GLU A 486 8.03 -8.66 11.50
CA GLU A 486 7.30 -9.42 12.52
C GLU A 486 5.90 -8.89 12.80
N LYS A 487 5.65 -7.60 12.50
CA LYS A 487 4.31 -7.00 12.63
C LYS A 487 3.44 -7.36 11.44
N THR A 488 3.95 -7.17 10.23
CA THR A 488 3.18 -7.43 9.01
C THR A 488 2.92 -8.92 8.80
N SER A 489 3.80 -9.81 9.28
CA SER A 489 3.57 -11.27 9.25
C SER A 489 2.35 -11.74 10.05
N ARG A 490 1.77 -10.89 10.91
CA ARG A 490 0.53 -11.16 11.66
C ARG A 490 -0.72 -10.59 10.98
N LEU A 491 -0.55 -9.80 9.94
CA LEU A 491 -1.62 -9.04 9.29
C LEU A 491 -1.74 -9.34 7.79
N TYR A 492 -0.67 -9.87 7.17
CA TYR A 492 -0.59 -10.15 5.75
C TYR A 492 -0.54 -11.64 5.50
N THR A 493 -1.26 -12.10 4.48
CA THR A 493 -1.11 -13.49 4.03
C THR A 493 0.13 -13.58 3.16
N ASP A 494 1.11 -14.36 3.60
CA ASP A 494 2.35 -14.60 2.88
C ASP A 494 2.82 -16.04 3.02
N LEU A 495 3.64 -16.49 2.07
CA LEU A 495 4.26 -17.79 2.06
C LEU A 495 5.77 -17.66 2.22
N SER A 496 6.37 -18.59 2.95
CA SER A 496 7.80 -18.63 3.23
C SER A 496 8.31 -20.07 3.11
N LEU A 497 9.07 -20.35 2.04
CA LEU A 497 9.71 -21.64 1.82
C LEU A 497 11.10 -21.62 2.44
N MET A 498 11.43 -22.63 3.23
CA MET A 498 12.79 -22.96 3.69
C MET A 498 13.21 -24.30 3.07
N THR A 499 14.28 -24.31 2.30
CA THR A 499 14.74 -25.50 1.55
C THR A 499 16.25 -25.63 1.60
N ALA A 500 16.73 -26.86 1.62
CA ALA A 500 18.14 -27.19 1.42
C ALA A 500 18.44 -27.75 0.02
N ASN A 501 17.53 -27.56 -0.93
CA ASN A 501 17.74 -27.94 -2.31
C ASN A 501 18.97 -27.24 -2.89
N GLU A 502 19.98 -28.03 -3.27
CA GLU A 502 21.28 -27.52 -3.74
C GLU A 502 21.17 -26.68 -5.01
N ALA A 503 20.26 -27.03 -5.91
CA ALA A 503 20.05 -26.32 -7.17
C ALA A 503 19.45 -24.93 -6.93
N ILE A 504 18.43 -24.83 -6.05
CA ILE A 504 17.88 -23.54 -5.60
C ILE A 504 18.94 -22.72 -4.89
N GLY A 505 19.77 -23.36 -4.02
CA GLY A 505 20.85 -22.68 -3.30
C GLY A 505 21.94 -22.12 -4.23
N LYS A 506 22.29 -22.84 -5.29
CA LYS A 506 23.23 -22.36 -6.32
C LYS A 506 22.68 -21.16 -7.10
N ASP A 507 21.41 -21.19 -7.47
CA ASP A 507 20.79 -20.04 -8.13
C ASP A 507 20.67 -18.84 -7.18
N ALA A 508 20.31 -19.06 -5.92
CA ALA A 508 20.31 -18.00 -4.90
C ALA A 508 21.72 -17.38 -4.73
N MET A 509 22.78 -18.20 -4.77
CA MET A 509 24.15 -17.70 -4.75
C MET A 509 24.46 -16.84 -5.98
N LYS A 510 24.05 -17.27 -7.20
CA LYS A 510 24.19 -16.45 -8.42
C LYS A 510 23.48 -15.11 -8.29
N VAL A 511 22.27 -15.11 -7.68
CA VAL A 511 21.52 -13.87 -7.43
C VAL A 511 22.34 -12.94 -6.55
N PHE A 512 22.82 -13.39 -5.39
CA PHE A 512 23.62 -12.56 -4.49
C PHE A 512 24.92 -12.09 -5.14
N GLN A 513 25.65 -12.97 -5.82
CA GLN A 513 26.89 -12.60 -6.51
C GLN A 513 26.69 -11.49 -7.54
N SER A 514 25.55 -11.53 -8.27
CA SER A 514 25.23 -10.49 -9.26
C SER A 514 24.83 -9.16 -8.59
N ILE A 515 23.88 -9.20 -7.64
CA ILE A 515 23.33 -7.95 -7.06
C ILE A 515 24.35 -7.24 -6.16
N LEU A 516 25.27 -7.97 -5.50
CA LEU A 516 26.31 -7.37 -4.66
C LEU A 516 27.36 -6.58 -5.45
N ILE A 517 27.49 -6.85 -6.74
CA ILE A 517 28.36 -6.07 -7.64
C ILE A 517 27.56 -5.13 -8.57
N GLY A 518 26.29 -4.88 -8.24
CA GLY A 518 25.42 -3.98 -8.99
C GLY A 518 24.89 -4.52 -10.31
N ASN A 519 24.96 -5.82 -10.57
CA ASN A 519 24.52 -6.45 -11.80
C ASN A 519 23.15 -7.16 -11.65
N THR A 520 22.55 -7.49 -12.80
CA THR A 520 21.35 -8.33 -12.93
C THR A 520 21.70 -9.78 -13.17
N VAL A 521 20.71 -10.68 -13.03
CA VAL A 521 20.90 -12.13 -13.28
C VAL A 521 20.33 -12.46 -14.64
N SER A 522 21.21 -12.71 -15.60
CA SER A 522 20.81 -13.04 -16.98
C SER A 522 20.25 -14.46 -17.15
N HIS A 523 20.65 -15.39 -16.27
CA HIS A 523 20.22 -16.78 -16.31
C HIS A 523 20.24 -17.44 -14.94
N ALA A 524 19.15 -18.12 -14.60
CA ALA A 524 19.02 -19.04 -13.49
C ALA A 524 18.36 -20.33 -13.98
N ASP A 525 18.76 -21.47 -13.42
CA ASP A 525 18.31 -22.77 -13.90
C ASP A 525 16.96 -23.19 -13.31
N HIS A 526 16.68 -22.74 -12.08
CA HIS A 526 15.50 -23.10 -11.30
C HIS A 526 14.70 -21.89 -10.85
N LEU A 527 15.37 -20.84 -10.35
CA LEU A 527 14.70 -19.62 -9.94
C LEU A 527 14.28 -18.78 -11.17
N LEU A 528 13.14 -18.12 -11.07
CA LEU A 528 12.78 -17.05 -12.01
C LEU A 528 13.20 -15.71 -11.38
N VAL A 529 14.08 -14.97 -12.05
CA VAL A 529 14.67 -13.73 -11.51
C VAL A 529 14.41 -12.57 -12.46
N ALA A 530 13.66 -11.56 -12.00
CA ALA A 530 13.51 -10.32 -12.74
C ALA A 530 14.76 -9.42 -12.54
N PRO A 531 15.08 -8.56 -13.52
CA PRO A 531 14.30 -8.23 -14.72
C PRO A 531 14.49 -9.15 -15.92
N GLU A 532 15.54 -9.97 -15.98
CA GLU A 532 15.94 -10.62 -17.24
C GLU A 532 15.35 -12.03 -17.44
N CYS A 533 15.23 -12.83 -16.39
CA CYS A 533 14.80 -14.23 -16.52
C CYS A 533 13.57 -14.58 -15.67
N LEU A 534 12.55 -13.69 -15.61
CA LEU A 534 11.24 -13.96 -15.02
C LEU A 534 10.11 -13.89 -16.05
N GLN A 535 9.98 -12.79 -16.81
CA GLN A 535 8.85 -12.57 -17.70
C GLN A 535 8.83 -13.60 -18.84
N ALA A 536 9.96 -13.84 -19.49
CA ALA A 536 10.03 -14.76 -20.63
C ALA A 536 9.69 -16.23 -20.26
N PRO A 537 10.21 -16.80 -19.15
CA PRO A 537 9.77 -18.12 -18.69
C PRO A 537 8.28 -18.18 -18.33
N VAL A 538 7.71 -17.13 -17.71
CA VAL A 538 6.26 -17.08 -17.43
C VAL A 538 5.46 -17.12 -18.73
N LEU A 539 5.80 -16.30 -19.72
CA LEU A 539 5.15 -16.32 -21.03
C LEU A 539 5.27 -17.70 -21.71
N LYS A 540 6.44 -18.34 -21.61
CA LYS A 540 6.67 -19.68 -22.13
C LYS A 540 5.76 -20.72 -21.45
N MET A 541 5.59 -20.70 -20.14
CA MET A 541 4.69 -21.60 -19.43
C MET A 541 3.22 -21.41 -19.84
N ILE A 542 2.81 -20.17 -20.12
CA ILE A 542 1.48 -19.90 -20.68
C ILE A 542 1.37 -20.46 -22.11
N ASP A 543 2.41 -20.29 -22.95
CA ASP A 543 2.46 -20.89 -24.31
C ASP A 543 2.37 -22.42 -24.28
N ASP A 544 3.03 -23.06 -23.30
CA ASP A 544 2.95 -24.50 -23.11
C ASP A 544 1.49 -24.95 -22.84
N GLU A 545 0.75 -24.22 -21.99
CA GLU A 545 -0.66 -24.51 -21.72
C GLU A 545 -1.56 -24.22 -22.94
N ILE A 546 -1.26 -23.18 -23.72
CA ILE A 546 -1.96 -22.89 -24.99
C ILE A 546 -1.78 -24.05 -25.98
N ALA A 547 -0.56 -24.59 -26.10
CA ALA A 547 -0.29 -25.72 -26.99
C ALA A 547 -1.08 -26.97 -26.55
N ILE A 548 -1.07 -27.29 -25.27
CA ILE A 548 -1.80 -28.42 -24.69
C ILE A 548 -3.33 -28.29 -24.92
N ALA A 549 -3.89 -27.10 -24.73
CA ALA A 549 -5.30 -26.83 -25.01
C ALA A 549 -5.65 -27.02 -26.50
N LYS A 550 -4.79 -26.55 -27.38
CA LYS A 550 -4.96 -26.74 -28.86
C LYS A 550 -4.91 -28.19 -29.27
N ASP A 551 -4.17 -29.03 -28.56
CA ASP A 551 -4.15 -30.48 -28.74
C ASP A 551 -5.36 -31.21 -28.11
N GLY A 552 -6.35 -30.44 -27.61
CA GLY A 552 -7.58 -30.95 -27.01
C GLY A 552 -7.40 -31.55 -25.61
N GLN A 553 -6.29 -31.29 -24.94
CA GLN A 553 -6.01 -31.76 -23.58
C GLN A 553 -6.40 -30.70 -22.54
N PRO A 554 -6.76 -31.11 -21.31
CA PRO A 554 -7.04 -30.19 -20.24
C PRO A 554 -5.84 -29.29 -19.94
N ALA A 555 -6.05 -27.97 -19.97
CA ALA A 555 -5.04 -26.95 -19.70
C ALA A 555 -5.52 -25.97 -18.63
N TYR A 556 -4.61 -25.56 -17.74
CA TYR A 556 -4.96 -24.77 -16.58
C TYR A 556 -3.87 -23.75 -16.22
N ILE A 557 -4.32 -22.53 -15.87
CA ILE A 557 -3.49 -21.48 -15.30
C ILE A 557 -4.19 -20.92 -14.06
N GLY A 558 -3.53 -21.03 -12.92
CA GLY A 558 -3.96 -20.42 -11.65
C GLY A 558 -2.95 -19.35 -11.18
N VAL A 559 -3.39 -18.12 -10.93
CA VAL A 559 -2.48 -17.06 -10.48
C VAL A 559 -3.09 -16.27 -9.34
N LYS A 560 -2.37 -16.19 -8.22
CA LYS A 560 -2.66 -15.23 -7.14
C LYS A 560 -1.59 -14.17 -7.11
N ILE A 561 -1.99 -12.89 -7.21
CA ILE A 561 -1.11 -11.72 -7.22
C ILE A 561 -1.82 -10.50 -6.64
N ASN A 562 -1.05 -9.44 -6.30
CA ASN A 562 -1.67 -8.20 -5.85
C ASN A 562 -2.10 -7.31 -7.02
N SER A 563 -1.39 -7.36 -8.15
CA SER A 563 -1.69 -6.50 -9.30
C SER A 563 -1.34 -7.16 -10.63
N LEU A 564 -2.22 -6.98 -11.61
CA LEU A 564 -2.07 -7.42 -13.00
C LEU A 564 -2.10 -6.21 -13.93
N THR A 565 -0.93 -5.77 -14.42
CA THR A 565 -0.83 -4.59 -15.31
C THR A 565 0.18 -4.78 -16.45
N ASP A 566 0.94 -5.88 -16.49
CA ASP A 566 1.89 -6.17 -17.56
C ASP A 566 1.14 -6.53 -18.83
N LYS A 567 1.25 -5.67 -19.86
CA LYS A 567 0.48 -5.83 -21.08
C LYS A 567 0.82 -7.14 -21.82
N LYS A 568 2.09 -7.53 -21.85
CA LYS A 568 2.50 -8.77 -22.55
C LYS A 568 1.90 -10.01 -21.88
N ILE A 569 1.89 -10.05 -20.54
CA ILE A 569 1.28 -11.14 -19.79
C ILE A 569 -0.24 -11.12 -19.96
N ILE A 570 -0.88 -9.94 -19.91
CA ILE A 570 -2.34 -9.82 -20.16
C ILE A 570 -2.69 -10.35 -21.54
N ASP A 571 -1.99 -9.91 -22.60
CA ASP A 571 -2.23 -10.34 -23.96
C ASP A 571 -2.10 -11.86 -24.10
N LYS A 572 -1.10 -12.45 -23.44
CA LYS A 572 -0.86 -13.89 -23.46
C LYS A 572 -1.95 -14.68 -22.70
N LEU A 573 -2.47 -14.14 -21.60
CA LEU A 573 -3.63 -14.75 -20.90
C LEU A 573 -4.91 -14.68 -21.74
N VAL A 574 -5.09 -13.63 -22.53
CA VAL A 574 -6.21 -13.54 -23.51
C VAL A 574 -6.05 -14.61 -24.61
N GLU A 575 -4.84 -14.80 -25.14
CA GLU A 575 -4.55 -15.89 -26.09
C GLU A 575 -4.85 -17.26 -25.48
N ALA A 576 -4.48 -17.47 -24.20
CA ALA A 576 -4.77 -18.70 -23.47
C ALA A 576 -6.28 -18.95 -23.34
N SER A 577 -7.05 -17.94 -22.99
CA SER A 577 -8.52 -18.02 -22.95
C SER A 577 -9.12 -18.41 -24.30
N LYS A 578 -8.68 -17.74 -25.38
CA LYS A 578 -9.12 -18.06 -26.76
C LYS A 578 -8.76 -19.47 -27.18
N ALA A 579 -7.70 -20.03 -26.69
CA ALA A 579 -7.28 -21.41 -26.95
C ALA A 579 -8.05 -22.45 -26.09
N GLY A 580 -8.90 -22.01 -25.14
CA GLY A 580 -9.68 -22.90 -24.28
C GLY A 580 -8.99 -23.25 -22.96
N VAL A 581 -7.89 -22.61 -22.62
CA VAL A 581 -7.24 -22.77 -21.31
C VAL A 581 -8.14 -22.21 -20.21
N LYS A 582 -8.41 -22.99 -19.17
CA LYS A 582 -9.08 -22.49 -17.95
C LYS A 582 -8.12 -21.59 -17.16
N VAL A 583 -8.47 -20.32 -16.99
CA VAL A 583 -7.65 -19.33 -16.27
C VAL A 583 -8.38 -18.83 -15.02
N GLU A 584 -7.82 -19.06 -13.86
CA GLU A 584 -8.35 -18.60 -12.57
C GLU A 584 -7.37 -17.64 -11.90
N LEU A 585 -7.82 -16.40 -11.66
CA LEU A 585 -6.99 -15.34 -11.12
C LEU A 585 -7.56 -14.81 -9.82
N ILE A 586 -6.69 -14.69 -8.80
CA ILE A 586 -6.98 -13.96 -7.56
C ILE A 586 -6.15 -12.70 -7.57
N VAL A 587 -6.78 -11.57 -7.90
CA VAL A 587 -6.11 -10.26 -8.00
C VAL A 587 -6.69 -9.31 -6.96
N ARG A 588 -5.97 -9.10 -5.88
CA ARG A 588 -6.45 -8.28 -4.76
C ARG A 588 -6.71 -6.82 -5.16
N GLY A 589 -5.79 -6.20 -5.87
CA GLY A 589 -5.76 -4.76 -6.15
C GLY A 589 -6.02 -4.44 -7.62
N ILE A 590 -5.02 -3.85 -8.28
CA ILE A 590 -5.13 -3.39 -9.67
C ILE A 590 -5.23 -4.58 -10.62
N CYS A 591 -6.28 -4.61 -11.43
CA CYS A 591 -6.44 -5.56 -12.52
C CYS A 591 -6.79 -4.80 -13.81
N CYS A 592 -5.87 -4.78 -14.75
CA CYS A 592 -6.08 -4.13 -16.04
C CYS A 592 -6.70 -5.06 -17.11
N LEU A 593 -7.08 -6.28 -16.74
CA LEU A 593 -7.76 -7.25 -17.57
C LEU A 593 -9.23 -7.37 -17.18
N LEU A 594 -10.13 -7.44 -18.16
CA LEU A 594 -11.54 -7.78 -17.97
C LEU A 594 -11.77 -9.28 -18.20
N ALA A 595 -12.47 -9.92 -17.27
CA ALA A 595 -12.86 -11.31 -17.35
C ALA A 595 -14.23 -11.48 -18.02
N GLY A 596 -14.49 -12.66 -18.57
CA GLY A 596 -15.82 -13.09 -19.01
C GLY A 596 -16.35 -12.42 -20.29
N ILE A 597 -15.50 -11.77 -21.08
CA ILE A 597 -15.89 -11.19 -22.38
C ILE A 597 -15.99 -12.32 -23.41
N PRO A 598 -17.18 -12.54 -24.04
CA PRO A 598 -17.38 -13.60 -25.01
C PRO A 598 -16.38 -13.52 -26.19
N GLY A 599 -15.79 -14.65 -26.54
CA GLY A 599 -14.80 -14.78 -27.61
C GLY A 599 -13.41 -14.19 -27.31
N GLU A 600 -13.24 -13.54 -26.16
CA GLU A 600 -11.96 -12.93 -25.76
C GLU A 600 -11.43 -13.52 -24.44
N THR A 601 -12.18 -13.32 -23.34
CA THR A 601 -11.77 -13.69 -21.98
C THR A 601 -12.81 -14.55 -21.27
N GLU A 602 -13.63 -15.27 -22.00
CA GLU A 602 -14.72 -16.10 -21.47
C GLU A 602 -14.24 -17.22 -20.54
N ASN A 603 -13.00 -17.71 -20.73
CA ASN A 603 -12.39 -18.74 -19.91
C ASN A 603 -11.53 -18.17 -18.76
N ILE A 604 -11.57 -16.84 -18.56
CA ILE A 604 -10.86 -16.15 -17.47
C ILE A 604 -11.85 -15.81 -16.36
N HIS A 605 -11.54 -16.25 -15.15
CA HIS A 605 -12.30 -15.95 -13.94
C HIS A 605 -11.43 -15.18 -12.97
N ILE A 606 -11.87 -13.97 -12.57
CA ILE A 606 -11.10 -13.09 -11.68
C ILE A 606 -11.86 -12.87 -10.39
N ARG A 607 -11.18 -13.12 -9.26
CA ARG A 607 -11.66 -12.80 -7.91
C ARG A 607 -10.75 -11.80 -7.23
N SER A 608 -11.31 -10.99 -6.34
CA SER A 608 -10.59 -10.08 -5.45
C SER A 608 -11.04 -10.33 -4.02
N ILE A 609 -10.12 -10.65 -3.13
CA ILE A 609 -10.40 -10.87 -1.71
C ILE A 609 -9.86 -9.66 -0.93
N VAL A 610 -10.76 -8.99 -0.23
CA VAL A 610 -10.46 -7.92 0.74
C VAL A 610 -11.15 -8.33 2.04
N GLY A 611 -10.39 -8.43 3.12
CA GLY A 611 -10.92 -8.91 4.39
C GLY A 611 -9.99 -8.59 5.54
N ARG A 612 -10.12 -9.35 6.62
CA ARG A 612 -9.37 -9.18 7.87
C ARG A 612 -7.86 -9.11 7.66
N PHE A 613 -7.32 -9.98 6.81
CA PHE A 613 -5.91 -10.02 6.48
C PHE A 613 -5.67 -9.49 5.08
N LEU A 614 -4.56 -8.78 4.89
CA LEU A 614 -4.16 -8.31 3.58
C LEU A 614 -3.68 -9.49 2.73
N GLU A 615 -4.40 -9.83 1.66
CA GLU A 615 -3.97 -10.83 0.70
C GLU A 615 -2.71 -10.34 -0.03
N HIS A 616 -1.56 -10.95 0.29
CA HIS A 616 -0.27 -10.44 -0.17
C HIS A 616 0.59 -11.50 -0.86
N SER A 617 0.38 -12.78 -0.60
CA SER A 617 1.14 -13.86 -1.25
C SER A 617 0.97 -13.87 -2.77
N ARG A 618 2.01 -14.31 -3.48
CA ARG A 618 1.97 -14.54 -4.93
C ARG A 618 2.23 -16.02 -5.19
N ILE A 619 1.32 -16.61 -5.95
CA ILE A 619 1.35 -18.02 -6.36
C ILE A 619 1.11 -18.08 -7.86
N TYR A 620 1.93 -18.86 -8.58
CA TYR A 620 1.71 -19.15 -9.99
C TYR A 620 1.59 -20.66 -10.15
N ILE A 621 0.56 -21.12 -10.85
CA ILE A 621 0.27 -22.53 -11.15
C ILE A 621 0.08 -22.65 -12.65
N PHE A 622 0.89 -23.46 -13.30
CA PHE A 622 0.77 -23.78 -14.72
C PHE A 622 0.64 -25.29 -14.88
N GLY A 623 -0.46 -25.74 -15.44
CA GLY A 623 -0.78 -27.15 -15.64
C GLY A 623 -1.81 -27.73 -14.67
N THR A 624 -2.33 -28.89 -15.05
CA THR A 624 -3.19 -29.73 -14.22
C THR A 624 -2.37 -30.45 -13.12
N PRO A 625 -3.00 -30.96 -12.05
CA PRO A 625 -2.28 -31.52 -10.89
C PRO A 625 -1.27 -32.63 -11.19
N ASP A 626 -1.44 -33.36 -12.29
CA ASP A 626 -0.53 -34.42 -12.78
C ASP A 626 0.78 -33.91 -13.37
N ARG A 627 0.86 -32.63 -13.78
CA ARG A 627 2.00 -32.04 -14.47
C ARG A 627 2.31 -30.61 -14.08
N ASP A 628 1.70 -30.12 -13.00
CA ASP A 628 1.78 -28.71 -12.64
C ASP A 628 3.19 -28.24 -12.24
N LYS A 629 3.46 -27.01 -12.63
CA LYS A 629 4.58 -26.21 -12.17
C LYS A 629 4.03 -25.14 -11.25
N ILE A 630 4.38 -25.21 -9.96
CA ILE A 630 3.94 -24.25 -8.94
C ILE A 630 5.14 -23.41 -8.50
N TYR A 631 4.91 -22.10 -8.42
CA TYR A 631 5.87 -21.12 -7.91
C TYR A 631 5.25 -20.25 -6.84
N ILE A 632 6.06 -19.87 -5.83
CA ILE A 632 5.78 -18.74 -4.97
C ILE A 632 6.74 -17.60 -5.31
N ALA A 633 6.26 -16.35 -5.27
CA ALA A 633 7.00 -15.22 -5.84
C ALA A 633 6.93 -13.95 -4.99
N SER A 634 7.94 -13.09 -5.11
CA SER A 634 7.87 -11.70 -4.67
C SER A 634 7.22 -10.78 -5.72
N ALA A 635 7.15 -11.20 -6.97
CA ALA A 635 6.70 -10.41 -8.12
C ALA A 635 5.18 -10.45 -8.31
N ASP A 636 4.59 -9.29 -8.57
CA ASP A 636 3.29 -9.16 -9.23
C ASP A 636 3.48 -9.14 -10.76
N PHE A 637 2.43 -9.39 -11.52
CA PHE A 637 2.46 -9.25 -12.98
C PHE A 637 2.26 -7.79 -13.41
N MET A 638 3.24 -6.97 -13.04
CA MET A 638 3.35 -5.56 -13.41
C MET A 638 4.65 -5.32 -14.16
N THR A 639 4.64 -4.49 -15.19
CA THR A 639 5.84 -4.15 -15.96
C THR A 639 7.01 -3.69 -15.09
N ARG A 640 6.73 -2.95 -14.00
CA ARG A 640 7.77 -2.55 -13.06
C ARG A 640 8.39 -3.73 -12.27
N ASN A 641 7.61 -4.77 -11.95
CA ASN A 641 8.09 -5.96 -11.25
C ASN A 641 8.85 -6.88 -12.20
N THR A 642 8.34 -7.06 -13.42
CA THR A 642 8.92 -7.97 -14.40
C THR A 642 10.17 -7.43 -15.09
N LEU A 643 10.31 -6.07 -15.21
CA LEU A 643 11.36 -5.43 -16.03
C LEU A 643 12.17 -4.33 -15.32
N ARG A 644 11.79 -3.87 -14.12
CA ARG A 644 12.44 -2.72 -13.45
C ARG A 644 12.69 -2.95 -11.96
N ARG A 645 12.67 -4.21 -11.54
CA ARG A 645 12.97 -4.63 -10.16
C ARG A 645 13.74 -5.93 -10.15
N VAL A 646 14.47 -6.16 -9.08
CA VAL A 646 14.96 -7.49 -8.74
C VAL A 646 13.88 -8.20 -7.94
N GLU A 647 13.28 -9.21 -8.54
CA GLU A 647 12.23 -10.07 -7.95
C GLU A 647 12.65 -11.53 -8.12
N VAL A 648 12.18 -12.40 -7.24
CA VAL A 648 12.46 -13.83 -7.28
C VAL A 648 11.17 -14.63 -7.18
N ALA A 649 11.04 -15.66 -8.03
CA ALA A 649 10.07 -16.72 -7.87
C ALA A 649 10.80 -18.06 -7.76
N THR A 650 10.40 -18.91 -6.80
CA THR A 650 10.96 -20.23 -6.58
C THR A 650 9.97 -21.32 -6.95
N PRO A 651 10.40 -22.36 -7.68
CA PRO A 651 9.57 -23.53 -7.90
C PRO A 651 9.38 -24.31 -6.61
N ILE A 652 8.24 -24.96 -6.49
CA ILE A 652 7.95 -25.91 -5.43
C ILE A 652 8.15 -27.32 -5.98
N TYR A 653 9.05 -28.09 -5.38
CA TYR A 653 9.36 -29.46 -5.83
C TYR A 653 8.70 -30.53 -4.95
N ASP A 654 8.51 -30.25 -3.65
CA ASP A 654 7.84 -31.18 -2.72
C ASP A 654 6.34 -31.31 -3.07
N ASP A 655 5.90 -32.53 -3.35
CA ASP A 655 4.52 -32.79 -3.80
C ASP A 655 3.48 -32.50 -2.69
N LYS A 656 3.84 -32.66 -1.40
CA LYS A 656 2.95 -32.33 -0.28
C LYS A 656 2.75 -30.82 -0.17
N ILE A 657 3.84 -30.06 -0.38
CA ILE A 657 3.78 -28.59 -0.40
C ILE A 657 2.99 -28.12 -1.62
N LYS A 658 3.19 -28.72 -2.80
CA LYS A 658 2.37 -28.44 -3.99
C LYS A 658 0.89 -28.64 -3.71
N GLN A 659 0.53 -29.81 -3.13
CA GLN A 659 -0.87 -30.09 -2.81
C GLN A 659 -1.44 -29.08 -1.83
N ARG A 660 -0.68 -28.72 -0.77
CA ARG A 660 -1.09 -27.69 0.19
C ARG A 660 -1.36 -26.34 -0.50
N ILE A 661 -0.51 -25.90 -1.42
CA ILE A 661 -0.69 -24.65 -2.17
C ILE A 661 -1.93 -24.72 -3.07
N ARG A 662 -2.17 -25.86 -3.74
CA ARG A 662 -3.39 -26.07 -4.55
C ARG A 662 -4.65 -25.95 -3.69
N ASP A 663 -4.66 -26.60 -2.52
CA ASP A 663 -5.80 -26.59 -1.61
C ASP A 663 -6.09 -25.17 -1.09
N MET A 664 -5.04 -24.42 -0.71
CA MET A 664 -5.15 -23.01 -0.33
C MET A 664 -5.70 -22.16 -1.46
N PHE A 665 -5.18 -22.32 -2.69
CA PHE A 665 -5.65 -21.58 -3.85
C PHE A 665 -7.11 -21.93 -4.20
N GLY A 666 -7.45 -23.22 -4.20
CA GLY A 666 -8.81 -23.71 -4.44
C GLY A 666 -9.81 -23.22 -3.40
N LEU A 667 -9.41 -23.15 -2.13
CA LEU A 667 -10.23 -22.59 -1.06
C LEU A 667 -10.51 -21.09 -1.29
N MET A 668 -9.49 -20.31 -1.65
CA MET A 668 -9.66 -18.90 -1.99
C MET A 668 -10.55 -18.69 -3.23
N MET A 669 -10.48 -19.58 -4.21
CA MET A 669 -11.39 -19.56 -5.37
C MET A 669 -12.83 -19.90 -5.03
N LYS A 670 -13.09 -20.56 -3.90
CA LYS A 670 -14.44 -20.88 -3.40
C LYS A 670 -14.98 -19.82 -2.43
N ASP A 671 -14.14 -18.89 -1.95
CA ASP A 671 -14.57 -17.86 -1.00
C ASP A 671 -15.76 -17.06 -1.54
N ASN A 672 -16.85 -17.01 -0.77
CA ASN A 672 -18.07 -16.27 -1.11
C ASN A 672 -18.46 -15.26 -0.02
N MET A 673 -17.65 -15.15 1.04
CA MET A 673 -17.88 -14.21 2.14
C MET A 673 -17.09 -12.92 1.93
N GLN A 674 -15.82 -13.01 1.55
CA GLN A 674 -14.91 -11.89 1.37
C GLN A 674 -14.59 -11.61 -0.10
N ALA A 675 -14.65 -12.63 -0.95
CA ALA A 675 -14.34 -12.47 -2.36
C ALA A 675 -15.44 -11.71 -3.14
N ARG A 676 -14.99 -10.96 -4.12
CA ARG A 676 -15.84 -10.34 -5.15
C ARG A 676 -15.39 -10.82 -6.51
N ILE A 677 -16.35 -11.12 -7.38
CA ILE A 677 -16.13 -11.62 -8.73
C ILE A 677 -16.18 -10.44 -9.69
N GLN A 678 -15.15 -10.29 -10.51
CA GLN A 678 -15.12 -9.28 -11.57
C GLN A 678 -16.11 -9.65 -12.67
N GLN A 679 -16.88 -8.66 -13.10
CA GLN A 679 -17.84 -8.75 -14.22
C GLN A 679 -17.21 -8.24 -15.51
N PRO A 680 -17.79 -8.57 -16.69
CA PRO A 680 -17.30 -8.10 -18.00
C PRO A 680 -17.25 -6.58 -18.17
N ASP A 681 -18.04 -5.84 -17.41
CA ASP A 681 -18.06 -4.37 -17.39
C ASP A 681 -17.02 -3.77 -16.42
N GLY A 682 -16.21 -4.60 -15.74
CA GLY A 682 -15.20 -4.20 -14.78
C GLY A 682 -15.72 -3.91 -13.37
N THR A 683 -17.01 -4.12 -13.10
CA THR A 683 -17.57 -4.08 -11.75
C THR A 683 -17.18 -5.34 -10.96
N TYR A 684 -17.31 -5.27 -9.64
CA TYR A 684 -17.02 -6.39 -8.75
C TYR A 684 -18.23 -6.66 -7.87
N LEU A 685 -18.77 -7.88 -7.95
CA LEU A 685 -19.97 -8.27 -7.21
C LEU A 685 -19.64 -9.35 -6.17
N LYS A 686 -20.26 -9.26 -4.99
CA LYS A 686 -20.28 -10.37 -4.03
C LYS A 686 -21.08 -11.53 -4.62
N GLN A 687 -20.63 -12.75 -4.38
CA GLN A 687 -21.35 -13.95 -4.80
C GLN A 687 -22.65 -14.08 -3.97
N ASN A 688 -23.71 -14.64 -4.57
CA ASN A 688 -24.96 -14.89 -3.87
C ASN A 688 -24.76 -15.94 -2.76
N ARG A 689 -25.39 -15.76 -1.60
CA ARG A 689 -25.18 -16.55 -0.38
C ARG A 689 -26.11 -17.76 -0.25
N ASP A 690 -26.76 -18.20 -1.34
CA ASP A 690 -27.67 -19.37 -1.31
C ASP A 690 -26.92 -20.73 -1.20
N VAL A 691 -25.61 -20.69 -0.93
CA VAL A 691 -24.72 -21.84 -0.76
C VAL A 691 -23.98 -21.76 0.57
N GLU A 692 -23.32 -22.83 0.97
CA GLU A 692 -22.47 -22.87 2.17
C GLU A 692 -21.50 -21.68 2.24
N GLU A 693 -21.48 -20.99 3.37
CA GLU A 693 -20.61 -19.83 3.58
C GLU A 693 -19.15 -20.25 3.73
N ILE A 694 -18.30 -19.78 2.83
CA ILE A 694 -16.87 -20.07 2.84
C ILE A 694 -16.11 -18.75 2.98
N ASN A 695 -15.46 -18.57 4.13
CA ASN A 695 -14.47 -17.52 4.39
C ASN A 695 -13.09 -18.17 4.36
N SER A 696 -12.34 -17.94 3.30
CA SER A 696 -11.05 -18.60 3.08
C SER A 696 -9.99 -18.23 4.13
N GLN A 697 -10.05 -17.02 4.69
CA GLN A 697 -9.11 -16.58 5.73
C GLN A 697 -9.39 -17.25 7.08
N GLU A 698 -10.65 -17.35 7.48
CA GLU A 698 -11.04 -18.03 8.73
C GLU A 698 -10.85 -19.54 8.62
N GLN A 699 -11.14 -20.16 7.45
CA GLN A 699 -10.91 -21.58 7.24
C GLN A 699 -9.43 -21.94 7.33
N GLN A 700 -8.54 -21.15 6.72
CA GLN A 700 -7.09 -21.35 6.81
C GLN A 700 -6.57 -21.22 8.26
N TYR A 701 -7.22 -20.39 9.09
CA TYR A 701 -6.93 -20.36 10.52
C TYR A 701 -7.37 -21.65 11.23
N ALA A 702 -8.59 -22.12 10.96
CA ALA A 702 -9.09 -23.37 11.50
C ALA A 702 -8.15 -24.53 11.13
N ASP A 703 -7.76 -24.63 9.86
CA ASP A 703 -6.83 -25.63 9.37
C ASP A 703 -5.46 -25.57 10.08
N ALA A 704 -4.94 -24.35 10.34
CA ALA A 704 -3.69 -24.17 11.07
C ALA A 704 -3.80 -24.61 12.54
N TYR A 705 -4.94 -24.35 13.20
CA TYR A 705 -5.20 -24.83 14.55
C TYR A 705 -5.32 -26.35 14.62
N GLU A 706 -5.98 -26.99 13.64
CA GLU A 706 -6.09 -28.45 13.56
C GLU A 706 -4.73 -29.11 13.32
N ARG A 707 -3.96 -28.59 12.38
CA ARG A 707 -2.60 -29.08 12.07
C ARG A 707 -1.64 -28.95 13.25
N ALA A 708 -1.75 -27.88 14.05
CA ALA A 708 -0.88 -27.69 15.22
C ALA A 708 -1.20 -28.63 16.38
N ARG A 709 -2.35 -29.36 16.35
CA ARG A 709 -2.74 -30.36 17.34
C ARG A 709 -2.27 -31.77 16.97
N GLN A 710 -1.93 -32.02 15.74
CA GLN A 710 -1.37 -33.28 15.24
C GLN A 710 0.11 -33.42 15.56
#